data_846fe7797d8dd7dec443ed559b0ac607
#
_entry.id   846fe7797d8dd7dec443ed559b0ac607
#
_cell.length_a   1.000
_cell.length_b   1.000
_cell.length_c   1.000
_cell.angle_alpha   90.00
_cell.angle_beta   90.00
_cell.angle_gamma   90.00
#
_symmetry.space_group_name_H-M   'P 1'
#
loop_
_entity.id
_entity.type
_entity.pdbx_description
1 polymer ?
#
loop_
_entity_poly.entity_id
_entity_poly.type
_entity_poly.pdbx_seq_one_letter_code
_entity_poly.pdbx_strand_id
1 'polypeptide(L)'
;MINARILTLAAALAALPLSAEIRTETRNGAHVLVVDAPEGSSAARKANFHLKTIDVKPFAGKHFGASIRMRCADVGTPSFRFGGVKFQLKITGKDGKAHYYQPAEIPVGTEEFVRVELDEVLPSDAVEAVFRIGLQCCPGRAEFELDSLEYGAFRYPADPEAKPLTEQQKRELERIRTRLREKLAPPFRNPETARKDCLDRISRQKPDGSFPDVNYDSRDRGSWETLKHFGHLNLLARYRTVHGTLPGLDDALRKGVELWVRKRPVNSNWWNNEMAVPERMAQVLLLSGEEVFPFTSPLRKQALEVCLQAMQRPRYTGNNRVFIASNIFYRGLLARNIEVMRDAAAVLTEEIRPAPLDVSCDKDVFGGIRADGSYQLHGPQVQFGNYGGEFLCRIAFWGSVWHGTEFALKPEQLETISHLAFDGFARVLHHGRMDLLAIGRQLRENAALIRGQDYCIRNFRIFAKLDPARADEYRRAEEEKFSGARWFWNSDYLTCRRDRFFASFRANSVRTRPLEDNINGDNSLGRYFSDGACLIYRTGDEYDGVTLCWDWTRLPGTTLPATPVLDEKTCAEREIRISGGLPAFTSFGLPARRLGTTEFVGGVSDGNLAAAVSTQDIDGVKAKKAVFFDADAVIELGTEIESVSPYEVATTVNVCRARGPVRTAENLVWHDGIAYLGANLHARQARFAGDPRTMVRAAKPQKVEMELFELTVPHGKGIKNGEYAVMIVPGADFESAKKLRNDRILANSGDVQAVRFADGTIGAVFHKPGRLGGFVTDSPGVFLIRKDAVHAADPTQKLKQMTLNGKTVNLPQGTGTLAGSTVRVEMH
;
A
#
# COMPACT_ATOMS: atom_id res chain seq x y z
N MET A 1 -27.06 65.06 26.87
CA MET A 1 -26.94 63.63 26.52
C MET A 1 -26.77 63.48 24.99
N ILE A 2 -25.77 64.14 24.38
CA ILE A 2 -25.48 64.03 22.91
C ILE A 2 -23.97 63.82 22.63
N ASN A 3 -23.15 63.52 23.67
CA ASN A 3 -21.71 63.38 23.44
C ASN A 3 -21.14 61.96 23.71
N ALA A 4 -21.98 60.94 23.80
CA ALA A 4 -21.50 59.57 24.06
C ALA A 4 -21.68 58.58 22.90
N ARG A 5 -22.19 59.05 21.72
CA ARG A 5 -22.40 58.19 20.54
C ARG A 5 -21.42 58.42 19.36
N ILE A 6 -20.51 59.41 19.50
CA ILE A 6 -19.55 59.72 18.41
C ILE A 6 -18.18 59.07 18.66
N LEU A 7 -17.87 58.61 19.88
CA LEU A 7 -16.59 57.90 20.17
C LEU A 7 -16.66 56.40 19.93
N THR A 8 -17.83 55.80 19.74
CA THR A 8 -17.98 54.38 19.45
C THR A 8 -18.04 54.05 17.92
N LEU A 9 -18.15 55.08 17.08
CA LEU A 9 -18.09 54.90 15.62
C LEU A 9 -16.68 55.12 15.03
N ALA A 10 -15.76 55.74 15.76
CA ALA A 10 -14.35 55.91 15.32
C ALA A 10 -13.45 54.70 15.65
N ALA A 11 -13.89 53.78 16.56
CA ALA A 11 -13.15 52.56 16.86
C ALA A 11 -13.60 51.37 15.97
N ALA A 12 -14.65 51.49 15.18
CA ALA A 12 -15.13 50.46 14.25
C ALA A 12 -14.66 50.68 12.81
N LEU A 13 -13.91 51.74 12.52
CA LEU A 13 -13.39 52.05 11.17
C LEU A 13 -11.88 51.77 11.01
N ALA A 14 -11.23 51.07 11.94
CA ALA A 14 -9.80 50.78 11.91
C ALA A 14 -9.47 49.29 11.64
N ALA A 15 -10.41 48.51 11.12
CA ALA A 15 -10.13 47.16 10.65
C ALA A 15 -10.60 46.97 9.21
N LEU A 16 -10.00 47.72 8.27
CA LEU A 16 -9.96 47.30 6.88
C LEU A 16 -9.12 46.00 6.85
N PRO A 17 -9.61 44.92 6.21
CA PRO A 17 -8.80 43.71 6.11
C PRO A 17 -7.53 44.05 5.34
N LEU A 18 -6.39 43.98 6.00
CA LEU A 18 -5.06 44.18 5.42
C LEU A 18 -4.96 43.31 4.16
N SER A 19 -4.65 43.91 3.01
CA SER A 19 -4.31 43.18 1.79
C SER A 19 -2.96 42.47 1.98
N ALA A 20 -2.71 41.40 1.20
CA ALA A 20 -1.38 40.82 1.20
C ALA A 20 -0.35 41.88 0.79
N GLU A 21 0.74 41.93 1.51
CA GLU A 21 1.88 42.72 1.09
C GLU A 21 2.87 41.78 0.36
N ILE A 22 3.01 42.00 -0.96
CA ILE A 22 4.02 41.32 -1.78
C ILE A 22 4.98 42.40 -2.21
N ARG A 23 6.22 42.35 -1.67
CA ARG A 23 7.26 43.33 -1.99
C ARG A 23 8.62 42.65 -2.19
N THR A 24 9.45 43.26 -2.98
CA THR A 24 10.87 42.86 -3.13
C THR A 24 11.73 43.88 -2.41
N GLU A 25 12.61 43.41 -1.54
CA GLU A 25 13.59 44.21 -0.79
C GLU A 25 15.01 43.83 -1.19
N THR A 26 15.90 44.77 -1.19
CA THR A 26 17.34 44.49 -1.32
C THR A 26 17.96 44.38 0.07
N ARG A 27 18.45 43.22 0.45
CA ARG A 27 19.13 42.98 1.74
C ARG A 27 20.48 42.33 1.48
N ASN A 28 21.56 42.98 1.97
CA ASN A 28 22.95 42.53 1.79
C ASN A 28 23.29 42.26 0.31
N GLY A 29 22.74 43.04 -0.61
CA GLY A 29 22.93 42.88 -2.07
C GLY A 29 22.06 41.83 -2.75
N ALA A 30 21.27 41.07 -2.02
CA ALA A 30 20.33 40.06 -2.58
C ALA A 30 18.90 40.61 -2.66
N HIS A 31 18.13 40.23 -3.72
CA HIS A 31 16.72 40.54 -3.87
C HIS A 31 15.87 39.50 -3.11
N VAL A 32 15.23 39.95 -2.05
CA VAL A 32 14.37 39.10 -1.20
C VAL A 32 12.91 39.47 -1.47
N LEU A 33 12.15 38.49 -1.97
CA LEU A 33 10.71 38.57 -2.04
C LEU A 33 10.13 38.33 -0.65
N VAL A 34 9.35 39.26 -0.15
CA VAL A 34 8.58 39.14 1.10
C VAL A 34 7.11 39.02 0.77
N VAL A 35 6.47 37.98 1.24
CA VAL A 35 5.03 37.78 1.14
C VAL A 35 4.45 37.67 2.54
N ASP A 36 3.63 38.64 2.93
CA ASP A 36 3.03 38.76 4.24
C ASP A 36 1.51 38.68 4.14
N ALA A 37 0.90 37.71 4.81
CA ALA A 37 -0.56 37.49 4.85
C ALA A 37 -1.02 37.38 6.31
N PRO A 38 -1.31 38.49 6.99
CA PRO A 38 -1.69 38.49 8.40
C PRO A 38 -2.89 37.60 8.68
N GLU A 39 -2.94 36.98 9.86
CA GLU A 39 -4.06 36.15 10.30
C GLU A 39 -5.37 36.95 10.31
N GLY A 40 -6.47 36.35 9.88
CA GLY A 40 -7.78 37.01 9.76
C GLY A 40 -7.92 37.95 8.56
N SER A 41 -6.85 38.26 7.82
CA SER A 41 -6.89 39.11 6.63
C SER A 41 -7.55 38.46 5.42
N SER A 42 -8.02 39.26 4.46
CA SER A 42 -8.49 38.74 3.16
C SER A 42 -7.33 38.06 2.38
N ALA A 43 -6.10 38.43 2.63
CA ALA A 43 -4.91 37.88 2.03
C ALA A 43 -4.71 36.41 2.44
N ALA A 44 -4.93 36.06 3.71
CA ALA A 44 -4.84 34.70 4.23
C ALA A 44 -5.80 33.71 3.55
N ARG A 45 -6.77 34.20 2.76
CA ARG A 45 -7.77 33.40 2.02
C ARG A 45 -7.52 33.34 0.52
N LYS A 46 -6.47 33.98 0.02
CA LYS A 46 -6.15 34.10 -1.42
C LYS A 46 -4.78 33.51 -1.75
N ALA A 47 -4.51 33.43 -3.05
CA ALA A 47 -3.18 33.10 -3.56
C ALA A 47 -2.36 34.39 -3.76
N ASN A 48 -1.25 34.51 -3.07
CA ASN A 48 -0.35 35.65 -3.03
C ASN A 48 0.99 35.20 -3.63
N PHE A 49 1.15 35.34 -4.97
CA PHE A 49 2.31 34.82 -5.69
C PHE A 49 3.09 35.89 -6.44
N HIS A 50 4.41 35.80 -6.37
CA HIS A 50 5.32 36.25 -7.40
C HIS A 50 5.35 35.21 -8.52
N LEU A 51 5.21 35.65 -9.79
CA LEU A 51 5.19 34.76 -10.97
C LEU A 51 6.44 34.99 -11.81
N LYS A 52 7.16 33.90 -12.14
CA LYS A 52 8.32 33.95 -13.05
C LYS A 52 8.14 32.91 -14.15
N THR A 53 7.91 33.40 -15.38
CA THR A 53 7.85 32.54 -16.56
C THR A 53 9.25 32.13 -17.01
N ILE A 54 9.41 30.89 -17.47
CA ILE A 54 10.66 30.35 -18.01
C ILE A 54 10.39 29.64 -19.35
N ASP A 55 11.42 29.60 -20.22
CA ASP A 55 11.34 28.76 -21.41
C ASP A 55 11.45 27.26 -21.01
N VAL A 56 10.35 26.54 -21.22
CA VAL A 56 10.26 25.12 -20.87
C VAL A 56 10.71 24.19 -21.99
N LYS A 57 10.80 24.66 -23.22
CA LYS A 57 11.10 23.83 -24.41
C LYS A 57 12.36 22.97 -24.28
N PRO A 58 13.50 23.47 -23.71
CA PRO A 58 14.71 22.67 -23.54
C PRO A 58 14.53 21.49 -22.59
N PHE A 59 13.53 21.53 -21.71
CA PHE A 59 13.30 20.60 -20.60
C PHE A 59 12.08 19.70 -20.80
N ALA A 60 11.28 19.93 -21.85
CA ALA A 60 10.10 19.13 -22.12
C ALA A 60 10.45 17.64 -22.29
N GLY A 61 9.79 16.76 -21.53
CA GLY A 61 10.05 15.32 -21.51
C GLY A 61 11.36 14.91 -20.84
N LYS A 62 12.02 15.80 -20.07
CA LYS A 62 13.27 15.52 -19.38
C LYS A 62 13.11 15.69 -17.87
N HIS A 63 14.07 15.17 -17.10
CA HIS A 63 14.16 15.44 -15.67
C HIS A 63 14.69 16.86 -15.46
N PHE A 64 13.91 17.67 -14.76
CA PHE A 64 14.13 19.08 -14.50
C PHE A 64 14.34 19.28 -13.00
N GLY A 65 15.27 20.13 -12.63
CA GLY A 65 15.52 20.55 -11.26
C GLY A 65 15.39 22.05 -11.10
N ALA A 66 14.91 22.48 -9.92
CA ALA A 66 14.94 23.87 -9.51
C ALA A 66 15.15 23.98 -7.99
N SER A 67 15.75 25.07 -7.54
CA SER A 67 15.94 25.34 -6.13
C SER A 67 15.86 26.83 -5.83
N ILE A 68 15.51 27.17 -4.59
CA ILE A 68 15.50 28.53 -4.07
C ILE A 68 15.82 28.51 -2.58
N ARG A 69 16.43 29.57 -2.04
CA ARG A 69 16.59 29.77 -0.60
C ARG A 69 15.40 30.54 -0.05
N MET A 70 14.82 30.04 1.04
CA MET A 70 13.62 30.63 1.65
C MET A 70 13.62 30.47 3.18
N ARG A 71 12.82 31.28 3.85
CA ARG A 71 12.45 31.13 5.26
C ARG A 71 11.00 31.52 5.50
N CYS A 72 10.41 31.07 6.60
CA CYS A 72 9.00 31.30 6.93
C CYS A 72 8.85 31.61 8.42
N ALA A 73 7.91 32.49 8.75
CA ALA A 73 7.51 32.77 10.12
C ALA A 73 5.98 32.80 10.24
N ASP A 74 5.47 32.36 11.38
CA ASP A 74 4.04 32.41 11.76
C ASP A 74 3.08 31.83 10.71
N VAL A 75 3.50 30.76 10.01
CA VAL A 75 2.68 30.11 8.99
C VAL A 75 1.61 29.27 9.66
N GLY A 76 0.36 29.74 9.58
CA GLY A 76 -0.78 29.05 10.15
C GLY A 76 -1.38 27.99 9.22
N THR A 77 -2.42 27.33 9.71
CA THR A 77 -3.13 26.27 8.96
C THR A 77 -3.78 26.84 7.70
N PRO A 78 -3.54 26.25 6.52
CA PRO A 78 -4.20 26.67 5.29
C PRO A 78 -5.72 26.48 5.35
N SER A 79 -6.46 27.45 4.82
CA SER A 79 -7.93 27.40 4.75
C SER A 79 -8.46 26.38 3.74
N PHE A 80 -7.58 25.77 2.95
CA PHE A 80 -7.93 24.66 2.05
C PHE A 80 -6.74 23.73 1.81
N ARG A 81 -7.01 22.48 1.40
CA ARG A 81 -6.07 21.35 1.32
C ARG A 81 -4.77 21.63 0.57
N PHE A 82 -4.82 22.40 -0.51
CA PHE A 82 -3.64 22.73 -1.32
C PHE A 82 -3.05 24.09 -1.01
N GLY A 83 -3.40 24.68 0.15
CA GLY A 83 -2.85 25.93 0.64
C GLY A 83 -1.44 25.77 1.20
N GLY A 84 -0.88 26.89 1.74
CA GLY A 84 0.43 26.91 2.39
C GLY A 84 1.50 27.68 1.61
N VAL A 85 2.73 27.56 2.07
CA VAL A 85 3.91 28.15 1.40
C VAL A 85 4.14 27.44 0.06
N LYS A 86 4.51 28.21 -0.98
CA LYS A 86 4.69 27.71 -2.34
C LYS A 86 6.02 28.13 -2.95
N PHE A 87 6.77 27.12 -3.33
CA PHE A 87 7.75 27.15 -4.41
C PHE A 87 7.25 26.14 -5.44
N GLN A 88 6.38 26.58 -6.34
CA GLN A 88 5.61 25.68 -7.22
C GLN A 88 5.85 26.03 -8.69
N LEU A 89 6.10 25.00 -9.52
CA LEU A 89 6.17 25.11 -10.97
C LEU A 89 4.83 24.67 -11.57
N LYS A 90 4.15 25.62 -12.25
CA LYS A 90 2.97 25.33 -13.09
C LYS A 90 3.45 25.09 -14.51
N ILE A 91 3.13 23.93 -15.09
CA ILE A 91 3.38 23.59 -16.49
C ILE A 91 2.05 23.49 -17.22
N THR A 92 1.94 24.11 -18.39
CA THR A 92 0.78 23.98 -19.28
C THR A 92 1.18 23.13 -20.49
N GLY A 93 0.43 22.07 -20.78
CA GLY A 93 0.60 21.21 -21.96
C GLY A 93 -0.07 21.80 -23.21
N LYS A 94 0.21 21.22 -24.39
CA LYS A 94 -0.44 21.61 -25.67
C LYS A 94 -1.97 21.46 -25.63
N ASP A 95 -2.51 20.57 -24.82
CA ASP A 95 -3.94 20.36 -24.61
C ASP A 95 -4.56 21.41 -23.65
N GLY A 96 -3.79 22.40 -23.19
CA GLY A 96 -4.19 23.42 -22.24
C GLY A 96 -4.28 22.95 -20.78
N LYS A 97 -4.00 21.68 -20.51
CA LYS A 97 -4.01 21.17 -19.12
C LYS A 97 -2.82 21.66 -18.32
N ALA A 98 -3.09 22.05 -17.07
CA ALA A 98 -2.07 22.48 -16.13
C ALA A 98 -1.63 21.35 -15.21
N HIS A 99 -0.30 21.20 -15.06
CA HIS A 99 0.35 20.33 -14.10
C HIS A 99 1.07 21.20 -13.06
N TYR A 100 1.03 20.79 -11.81
CA TYR A 100 1.63 21.55 -10.69
C TYR A 100 2.64 20.67 -9.98
N TYR A 101 3.87 21.14 -9.87
CA TYR A 101 4.99 20.49 -9.21
C TYR A 101 5.51 21.38 -8.09
N GLN A 102 5.84 20.79 -6.94
CA GLN A 102 6.39 21.53 -5.78
C GLN A 102 7.32 20.60 -5.00
N PRO A 103 8.23 21.15 -4.18
CA PRO A 103 9.05 20.36 -3.26
C PRO A 103 8.20 19.39 -2.44
N ALA A 104 8.75 18.21 -2.16
CA ALA A 104 8.08 17.21 -1.31
C ALA A 104 7.81 17.78 0.08
N GLU A 105 8.75 18.60 0.59
CA GLU A 105 8.64 19.30 1.84
C GLU A 105 9.07 20.77 1.68
N ILE A 106 8.32 21.65 2.30
CA ILE A 106 8.70 23.05 2.48
C ILE A 106 8.73 23.28 3.98
N PRO A 107 9.93 23.52 4.58
CA PRO A 107 10.04 23.79 6.00
C PRO A 107 9.26 25.05 6.36
N VAL A 108 8.56 25.04 7.48
CA VAL A 108 7.83 26.18 8.05
C VAL A 108 8.41 26.48 9.43
N GLY A 109 8.36 27.75 9.86
CA GLY A 109 8.91 28.17 11.14
C GLY A 109 10.45 28.20 11.19
N THR A 110 11.10 28.51 10.06
CA THR A 110 12.57 28.61 9.96
C THR A 110 13.03 30.04 10.19
N GLU A 111 13.98 30.27 11.11
CA GLU A 111 14.57 31.59 11.34
C GLU A 111 15.61 31.94 10.27
N GLU A 112 16.31 30.95 9.73
CA GLU A 112 17.34 31.12 8.70
C GLU A 112 16.85 30.70 7.32
N PHE A 113 17.48 31.23 6.26
CA PHE A 113 17.21 30.82 4.90
C PHE A 113 17.73 29.41 4.65
N VAL A 114 16.81 28.51 4.30
CA VAL A 114 17.06 27.12 3.90
C VAL A 114 16.87 26.95 2.40
N ARG A 115 17.67 26.07 1.79
CA ARG A 115 17.51 25.70 0.38
C ARG A 115 16.37 24.68 0.26
N VAL A 116 15.39 24.96 -0.60
CA VAL A 116 14.33 24.02 -1.00
C VAL A 116 14.50 23.64 -2.47
N GLU A 117 14.28 22.37 -2.77
CA GLU A 117 14.54 21.80 -4.08
C GLU A 117 13.30 21.13 -4.65
N LEU A 118 13.10 21.32 -5.95
CA LEU A 118 12.10 20.68 -6.79
C LEU A 118 12.82 19.90 -7.87
N ASP A 119 12.49 18.60 -8.03
CA ASP A 119 13.00 17.80 -9.13
C ASP A 119 11.89 16.88 -9.65
N GLU A 120 11.57 17.02 -10.94
CA GLU A 120 10.46 16.33 -11.57
C GLU A 120 10.69 16.08 -13.06
N VAL A 121 10.06 15.04 -13.59
CA VAL A 121 10.02 14.79 -15.05
C VAL A 121 8.89 15.62 -15.66
N LEU A 122 9.25 16.60 -16.48
CA LEU A 122 8.28 17.48 -17.12
C LEU A 122 7.52 16.76 -18.26
N PRO A 123 6.26 17.14 -18.52
CA PRO A 123 5.51 16.66 -19.68
C PRO A 123 6.24 16.94 -20.99
N SER A 124 6.22 16.00 -21.92
CA SER A 124 6.90 16.16 -23.21
C SER A 124 6.19 17.15 -24.16
N ASP A 125 4.93 17.44 -23.88
CA ASP A 125 4.10 18.41 -24.58
C ASP A 125 4.00 19.76 -23.86
N ALA A 126 4.87 20.01 -22.88
CA ALA A 126 4.95 21.28 -22.15
C ALA A 126 5.20 22.46 -23.11
N VAL A 127 4.35 23.50 -23.04
CA VAL A 127 4.44 24.72 -23.86
C VAL A 127 4.67 25.98 -23.03
N GLU A 128 4.30 25.96 -21.75
CA GLU A 128 4.47 27.08 -20.83
C GLU A 128 4.91 26.57 -19.46
N ALA A 129 5.79 27.30 -18.80
CA ALA A 129 6.20 27.05 -17.41
C ALA A 129 6.26 28.32 -16.62
N VAL A 130 5.63 28.35 -15.43
CA VAL A 130 5.58 29.49 -14.54
C VAL A 130 5.87 29.06 -13.11
N PHE A 131 6.92 29.61 -12.50
CA PHE A 131 7.11 29.50 -11.06
C PHE A 131 6.09 30.37 -10.34
N ARG A 132 5.44 29.81 -9.32
CA ARG A 132 4.53 30.47 -8.38
C ARG A 132 5.18 30.43 -7.00
N ILE A 133 5.65 31.58 -6.54
CA ILE A 133 6.46 31.72 -5.32
C ILE A 133 5.68 32.58 -4.33
N GLY A 134 5.37 32.08 -3.12
CA GLY A 134 4.64 32.86 -2.13
C GLY A 134 3.77 32.04 -1.17
N LEU A 135 2.62 32.61 -0.80
CA LEU A 135 1.63 32.02 0.10
C LEU A 135 0.29 31.74 -0.61
N GLN A 136 -0.31 30.62 -0.32
CA GLN A 136 -1.62 30.24 -0.89
C GLN A 136 -2.60 29.86 0.23
N CYS A 137 -3.65 30.67 0.40
CA CYS A 137 -4.76 30.40 1.32
C CYS A 137 -4.30 30.00 2.74
N CYS A 138 -3.25 30.64 3.25
CA CYS A 138 -2.77 30.49 4.62
C CYS A 138 -2.26 31.83 5.15
N PRO A 139 -2.39 32.10 6.45
CA PRO A 139 -1.74 33.22 7.10
C PRO A 139 -0.26 32.94 7.29
N GLY A 140 0.53 34.01 7.49
CA GLY A 140 1.94 33.94 7.81
C GLY A 140 2.81 34.81 6.92
N ARG A 141 4.11 34.67 7.10
CA ARG A 141 5.14 35.38 6.35
C ARG A 141 6.13 34.42 5.73
N ALA A 142 6.38 34.57 4.43
CA ALA A 142 7.40 33.82 3.70
C ALA A 142 8.35 34.77 2.96
N GLU A 143 9.64 34.47 3.01
CA GLU A 143 10.70 35.23 2.36
C GLU A 143 11.51 34.31 1.44
N PHE A 144 11.81 34.79 0.23
CA PHE A 144 12.51 34.03 -0.81
C PHE A 144 13.64 34.88 -1.39
N GLU A 145 14.86 34.37 -1.40
CA GLU A 145 16.00 34.99 -2.09
C GLU A 145 15.87 34.73 -3.60
N LEU A 146 15.32 35.69 -4.36
CA LEU A 146 15.06 35.54 -5.79
C LEU A 146 16.32 35.28 -6.62
N ASP A 147 17.45 35.84 -6.20
CA ASP A 147 18.76 35.65 -6.86
C ASP A 147 19.30 34.22 -6.66
N SER A 148 18.82 33.50 -5.67
CA SER A 148 19.17 32.11 -5.42
C SER A 148 18.35 31.12 -6.26
N LEU A 149 17.39 31.60 -7.08
CA LEU A 149 16.59 30.73 -7.93
C LEU A 149 17.43 30.14 -9.05
N GLU A 150 17.76 28.87 -8.91
CA GLU A 150 18.43 28.07 -9.93
C GLU A 150 17.43 27.09 -10.57
N TYR A 151 17.54 26.84 -11.86
CA TYR A 151 16.73 25.81 -12.54
C TYR A 151 17.44 25.32 -13.81
N GLY A 152 17.10 24.08 -14.21
CA GLY A 152 17.69 23.47 -15.39
C GLY A 152 17.49 21.96 -15.47
N ALA A 153 18.29 21.30 -16.32
CA ALA A 153 18.34 19.84 -16.34
C ALA A 153 18.83 19.33 -14.96
N PHE A 154 18.08 18.40 -14.37
CA PHE A 154 18.45 17.82 -13.06
C PHE A 154 19.79 17.10 -13.15
N ARG A 155 20.68 17.36 -12.20
CA ARG A 155 21.98 16.69 -12.08
C ARG A 155 21.95 15.78 -10.87
N TYR A 156 22.07 14.47 -11.13
CA TYR A 156 22.18 13.50 -10.04
C TYR A 156 23.47 13.69 -9.29
N PRO A 157 23.46 13.65 -7.92
CA PRO A 157 24.67 13.68 -7.12
C PRO A 157 25.61 12.54 -7.52
N ALA A 158 26.88 12.85 -7.69
CA ALA A 158 27.90 11.84 -7.93
C ALA A 158 28.18 11.07 -6.62
N ASP A 159 28.51 9.79 -6.75
CA ASP A 159 29.04 9.03 -5.63
C ASP A 159 30.40 9.60 -5.19
N PRO A 160 30.78 9.46 -3.90
CA PRO A 160 32.14 9.77 -3.45
C PRO A 160 33.16 8.94 -4.22
N GLU A 161 34.39 9.46 -4.31
CA GLU A 161 35.47 8.75 -5.00
C GLU A 161 35.78 7.41 -4.31
N ALA A 162 35.92 6.36 -5.09
CA ALA A 162 36.22 5.03 -4.58
C ALA A 162 37.65 4.95 -4.04
N LYS A 163 37.79 4.53 -2.78
CA LYS A 163 39.09 4.27 -2.17
C LYS A 163 39.66 2.92 -2.62
N PRO A 164 41.01 2.74 -2.63
CA PRO A 164 41.60 1.43 -2.90
C PRO A 164 41.09 0.36 -1.94
N LEU A 165 40.74 -0.80 -2.50
CA LEU A 165 40.22 -1.93 -1.73
C LEU A 165 41.35 -2.76 -1.12
N THR A 166 41.18 -3.21 0.11
CA THR A 166 42.02 -4.25 0.72
C THR A 166 41.82 -5.60 0.03
N GLU A 167 42.76 -6.54 0.20
CA GLU A 167 42.63 -7.90 -0.38
C GLU A 167 41.40 -8.66 0.19
N GLN A 168 41.05 -8.43 1.44
CA GLN A 168 39.83 -8.98 2.03
C GLN A 168 38.59 -8.43 1.33
N GLN A 169 38.49 -7.12 1.17
CA GLN A 169 37.36 -6.48 0.47
C GLN A 169 37.24 -6.95 -0.98
N LYS A 170 38.36 -7.10 -1.71
CA LYS A 170 38.34 -7.67 -3.06
C LYS A 170 37.73 -9.06 -3.09
N ARG A 171 38.12 -9.95 -2.14
CA ARG A 171 37.56 -11.30 -2.02
C ARG A 171 36.05 -11.27 -1.69
N GLU A 172 35.63 -10.38 -0.82
CA GLU A 172 34.23 -10.24 -0.45
C GLU A 172 33.38 -9.72 -1.62
N LEU A 173 33.85 -8.70 -2.35
CA LEU A 173 33.18 -8.18 -3.53
C LEU A 173 33.03 -9.26 -4.61
N GLU A 174 34.07 -10.08 -4.84
CA GLU A 174 34.01 -11.16 -5.82
C GLU A 174 33.03 -12.27 -5.38
N ARG A 175 32.98 -12.60 -4.10
CA ARG A 175 31.98 -13.52 -3.54
C ARG A 175 30.55 -13.00 -3.76
N ILE A 176 30.29 -11.71 -3.47
CA ILE A 176 29.00 -11.06 -3.69
C ILE A 176 28.65 -11.08 -5.18
N ARG A 177 29.60 -10.71 -6.06
CA ARG A 177 29.41 -10.69 -7.52
C ARG A 177 29.04 -12.09 -8.06
N THR A 178 29.74 -13.12 -7.65
CA THR A 178 29.49 -14.52 -8.04
C THR A 178 28.08 -14.94 -7.62
N ARG A 179 27.69 -14.74 -6.36
CA ARG A 179 26.36 -15.08 -5.86
C ARG A 179 25.25 -14.32 -6.57
N LEU A 180 25.46 -13.05 -6.88
CA LEU A 180 24.49 -12.25 -7.65
C LEU A 180 24.33 -12.82 -9.05
N ARG A 181 25.41 -13.15 -9.76
CA ARG A 181 25.35 -13.75 -11.10
C ARG A 181 24.59 -15.07 -11.08
N GLU A 182 24.87 -15.95 -10.13
CA GLU A 182 24.15 -17.22 -9.95
C GLU A 182 22.64 -17.02 -9.73
N LYS A 183 22.27 -16.06 -8.89
CA LYS A 183 20.85 -15.78 -8.59
C LYS A 183 20.10 -15.11 -9.74
N LEU A 184 20.76 -14.19 -10.45
CA LEU A 184 20.15 -13.41 -11.54
C LEU A 184 20.15 -14.18 -12.88
N ALA A 185 21.06 -15.17 -13.03
CA ALA A 185 21.17 -15.99 -14.22
C ALA A 185 21.02 -17.50 -13.90
N PRO A 186 19.86 -17.95 -13.38
CA PRO A 186 19.63 -19.37 -13.19
C PRO A 186 19.62 -20.11 -14.54
N PRO A 187 19.96 -21.41 -14.58
CA PRO A 187 19.93 -22.22 -15.79
C PRO A 187 18.60 -22.11 -16.55
N PHE A 188 18.64 -22.11 -17.85
CA PHE A 188 17.44 -22.11 -18.69
C PHE A 188 16.77 -23.49 -18.66
N ARG A 189 15.44 -23.54 -18.58
CA ARG A 189 14.67 -24.80 -18.66
C ARG A 189 14.87 -25.50 -20.01
N ASN A 190 14.99 -24.70 -21.10
CA ASN A 190 15.28 -25.18 -22.43
C ASN A 190 16.39 -24.29 -23.04
N PRO A 191 17.65 -24.75 -23.00
CA PRO A 191 18.80 -24.02 -23.53
C PRO A 191 18.71 -23.76 -25.05
N GLU A 192 18.19 -24.71 -25.84
CA GLU A 192 18.06 -24.55 -27.30
C GLU A 192 17.06 -23.45 -27.68
N THR A 193 15.91 -23.42 -26.98
CA THR A 193 14.94 -22.32 -27.14
C THR A 193 15.58 -20.98 -26.76
N ALA A 194 16.30 -20.92 -25.64
CA ALA A 194 16.98 -19.70 -25.23
C ALA A 194 18.04 -19.24 -26.25
N ARG A 195 18.80 -20.20 -26.83
CA ARG A 195 19.75 -19.91 -27.91
C ARG A 195 19.06 -19.33 -29.16
N LYS A 196 17.97 -19.96 -29.60
CA LYS A 196 17.18 -19.49 -30.76
C LYS A 196 16.65 -18.09 -30.50
N ASP A 197 16.09 -17.86 -29.31
CA ASP A 197 15.56 -16.57 -28.89
C ASP A 197 16.64 -15.47 -28.86
N CYS A 198 17.85 -15.78 -28.42
CA CYS A 198 18.97 -14.84 -28.45
C CYS A 198 19.39 -14.51 -29.89
N LEU A 199 19.53 -15.51 -30.76
CA LEU A 199 19.88 -15.28 -32.18
C LEU A 199 18.82 -14.46 -32.91
N ASP A 200 17.50 -14.71 -32.64
CA ASP A 200 16.41 -13.89 -33.18
C ASP A 200 16.54 -12.44 -32.75
N ARG A 201 16.81 -12.16 -31.48
CA ARG A 201 16.99 -10.80 -30.99
C ARG A 201 18.21 -10.11 -31.56
N ILE A 202 19.32 -10.82 -31.65
CA ILE A 202 20.54 -10.29 -32.30
C ILE A 202 20.25 -9.90 -33.76
N SER A 203 19.62 -10.79 -34.54
CA SER A 203 19.30 -10.55 -35.97
C SER A 203 18.29 -9.44 -36.18
N ARG A 204 17.34 -9.22 -35.23
CA ARG A 204 16.31 -8.18 -35.34
C ARG A 204 16.75 -6.83 -34.79
N GLN A 205 17.85 -6.77 -34.01
CA GLN A 205 18.34 -5.50 -33.49
C GLN A 205 18.81 -4.60 -34.64
N LYS A 206 18.33 -3.36 -34.64
CA LYS A 206 18.71 -2.36 -35.61
C LYS A 206 20.14 -1.84 -35.39
N PRO A 207 20.79 -1.27 -36.42
CA PRO A 207 22.16 -0.75 -36.28
C PRO A 207 22.33 0.27 -35.14
N ASP A 208 21.29 1.03 -34.81
CA ASP A 208 21.29 2.02 -33.73
C ASP A 208 21.14 1.41 -32.30
N GLY A 209 20.97 0.10 -32.22
CA GLY A 209 20.78 -0.65 -30.95
C GLY A 209 19.32 -0.86 -30.53
N SER A 210 18.34 -0.34 -31.31
CA SER A 210 16.91 -0.47 -30.99
C SER A 210 16.32 -1.82 -31.42
N PHE A 211 15.20 -2.21 -30.77
CA PHE A 211 14.43 -3.41 -31.14
C PHE A 211 13.10 -3.00 -31.78
N PRO A 212 12.65 -3.66 -32.87
CA PRO A 212 11.47 -3.24 -33.63
C PRO A 212 10.15 -3.40 -32.89
N ASP A 213 10.09 -4.25 -31.87
CA ASP A 213 8.93 -4.53 -31.02
C ASP A 213 8.87 -3.68 -29.73
N VAL A 214 9.80 -2.71 -29.60
CA VAL A 214 9.84 -1.78 -28.46
C VAL A 214 9.33 -0.41 -28.88
N ASN A 215 8.28 0.05 -28.22
CA ASN A 215 7.80 1.42 -28.38
C ASN A 215 8.60 2.36 -27.46
N TYR A 216 9.59 3.06 -28.05
CA TYR A 216 10.42 4.03 -27.31
C TYR A 216 9.73 5.37 -27.04
N ASP A 217 8.56 5.60 -27.64
CA ASP A 217 7.75 6.81 -27.44
C ASP A 217 6.58 6.57 -26.47
N SER A 218 6.51 5.37 -25.87
CA SER A 218 5.48 5.03 -24.87
C SER A 218 5.49 6.03 -23.70
N ARG A 219 4.29 6.49 -23.30
CA ARG A 219 4.05 7.39 -22.18
C ARG A 219 3.24 6.74 -21.05
N ASP A 220 2.91 5.45 -21.20
CA ASP A 220 2.13 4.72 -20.19
C ASP A 220 2.88 4.70 -18.86
N ARG A 221 2.19 5.11 -17.78
CA ARG A 221 2.77 5.18 -16.43
C ARG A 221 2.87 3.81 -15.76
N GLY A 222 1.89 2.95 -16.01
CA GLY A 222 1.78 1.63 -15.36
C GLY A 222 2.47 0.52 -16.13
N SER A 223 2.47 0.61 -17.47
CA SER A 223 2.99 -0.42 -18.37
C SER A 223 3.94 0.18 -19.42
N TRP A 224 5.02 0.80 -18.96
CA TRP A 224 5.96 1.49 -19.82
C TRP A 224 6.68 0.53 -20.79
N GLU A 225 6.18 0.45 -22.02
CA GLU A 225 6.68 -0.49 -23.03
C GLU A 225 8.17 -0.35 -23.36
N THR A 226 8.72 0.87 -23.21
CA THR A 226 10.15 1.15 -23.39
C THR A 226 11.05 0.23 -22.54
N LEU A 227 10.57 -0.24 -21.37
CA LEU A 227 11.31 -1.18 -20.52
C LEU A 227 11.49 -2.58 -21.13
N LYS A 228 10.76 -2.94 -22.21
CA LYS A 228 10.97 -4.18 -22.97
C LYS A 228 12.39 -4.25 -23.53
N HIS A 229 13.00 -3.09 -23.82
CA HIS A 229 14.40 -2.98 -24.21
C HIS A 229 15.35 -3.71 -23.26
N PHE A 230 15.21 -3.46 -21.95
CA PHE A 230 15.99 -4.20 -20.94
C PHE A 230 15.60 -5.68 -20.85
N GLY A 231 14.38 -6.04 -21.19
CA GLY A 231 13.98 -7.45 -21.30
C GLY A 231 14.82 -8.21 -22.35
N HIS A 232 15.06 -7.58 -23.50
CA HIS A 232 15.93 -8.14 -24.52
C HIS A 232 17.39 -8.22 -24.06
N LEU A 233 17.93 -7.11 -23.52
CA LEU A 233 19.32 -7.08 -23.03
C LEU A 233 19.54 -8.07 -21.88
N ASN A 234 18.60 -8.20 -20.96
CA ASN A 234 18.71 -9.14 -19.84
C ASN A 234 18.75 -10.60 -20.33
N LEU A 235 17.91 -10.96 -21.32
CA LEU A 235 17.97 -12.31 -21.90
C LEU A 235 19.34 -12.59 -22.51
N LEU A 236 19.89 -11.66 -23.30
CA LEU A 236 21.24 -11.80 -23.91
C LEU A 236 22.32 -11.91 -22.81
N ALA A 237 22.28 -11.03 -21.80
CA ALA A 237 23.26 -11.04 -20.70
C ALA A 237 23.18 -12.33 -19.86
N ARG A 238 21.97 -12.83 -19.57
CA ARG A 238 21.77 -14.12 -18.89
C ARG A 238 22.30 -15.27 -19.70
N TYR A 239 21.99 -15.33 -21.01
CA TYR A 239 22.50 -16.39 -21.89
C TYR A 239 24.02 -16.42 -21.87
N ARG A 240 24.64 -15.23 -22.03
CA ARG A 240 26.09 -15.07 -21.97
C ARG A 240 26.68 -15.59 -20.65
N THR A 241 26.04 -15.28 -19.52
CA THR A 241 26.52 -15.73 -18.21
C THR A 241 26.46 -17.25 -18.05
N VAL A 242 25.42 -17.91 -18.57
CA VAL A 242 25.17 -19.35 -18.38
C VAL A 242 25.90 -20.20 -19.45
N HIS A 243 25.92 -19.74 -20.71
CA HIS A 243 26.36 -20.55 -21.85
C HIS A 243 27.56 -19.96 -22.64
N GLY A 244 28.02 -18.77 -22.24
CA GLY A 244 29.06 -18.05 -23.01
C GLY A 244 28.49 -17.21 -24.14
N THR A 245 29.35 -16.74 -25.02
CA THR A 245 28.95 -15.82 -26.09
C THR A 245 28.38 -16.54 -27.33
N LEU A 246 27.63 -15.80 -28.14
CA LEU A 246 27.18 -16.18 -29.47
C LEU A 246 27.69 -15.14 -30.50
N PRO A 247 27.76 -15.48 -31.81
CA PRO A 247 28.10 -14.50 -32.83
C PRO A 247 27.21 -13.24 -32.73
N GLY A 248 27.81 -12.06 -32.56
CA GLY A 248 27.13 -10.78 -32.44
C GLY A 248 26.52 -10.45 -31.08
N LEU A 249 26.54 -11.35 -30.09
CA LEU A 249 25.87 -11.16 -28.80
C LEU A 249 26.48 -10.01 -28.00
N ASP A 250 27.83 -9.99 -27.89
CA ASP A 250 28.51 -8.94 -27.10
C ASP A 250 28.37 -7.56 -27.76
N ASP A 251 28.31 -7.52 -29.10
CA ASP A 251 28.04 -6.30 -29.86
C ASP A 251 26.60 -5.82 -29.70
N ALA A 252 25.65 -6.75 -29.70
CA ALA A 252 24.25 -6.43 -29.45
C ALA A 252 24.02 -5.85 -28.04
N LEU A 253 24.71 -6.38 -27.03
CA LEU A 253 24.68 -5.83 -25.66
C LEU A 253 25.24 -4.40 -25.63
N ARG A 254 26.42 -4.17 -26.26
CA ARG A 254 27.05 -2.85 -26.32
C ARG A 254 26.13 -1.84 -27.02
N LYS A 255 25.61 -2.14 -28.20
CA LYS A 255 24.70 -1.26 -28.98
C LYS A 255 23.43 -0.92 -28.22
N GLY A 256 22.84 -1.92 -27.51
CA GLY A 256 21.64 -1.69 -26.73
C GLY A 256 21.89 -0.76 -25.54
N VAL A 257 22.97 -0.95 -24.78
CA VAL A 257 23.35 -0.05 -23.69
C VAL A 257 23.68 1.35 -24.22
N GLU A 258 24.40 1.46 -25.34
CA GLU A 258 24.73 2.73 -25.98
C GLU A 258 23.48 3.51 -26.42
N LEU A 259 22.48 2.83 -26.99
CA LEU A 259 21.19 3.44 -27.33
C LEU A 259 20.54 4.06 -26.10
N TRP A 260 20.49 3.30 -25.00
CA TRP A 260 19.85 3.79 -23.77
C TRP A 260 20.58 4.99 -23.18
N VAL A 261 21.88 4.93 -23.09
CA VAL A 261 22.74 6.03 -22.62
C VAL A 261 22.56 7.29 -23.48
N ARG A 262 22.48 7.14 -24.79
CA ARG A 262 22.29 8.25 -25.74
C ARG A 262 20.89 8.86 -25.65
N LYS A 263 19.83 8.02 -25.62
CA LYS A 263 18.43 8.48 -25.61
C LYS A 263 17.96 8.94 -24.23
N ARG A 264 18.41 8.29 -23.16
CA ARG A 264 17.98 8.51 -21.77
C ARG A 264 16.46 8.72 -21.65
N PRO A 265 15.63 7.76 -22.13
CA PRO A 265 14.19 7.91 -22.02
C PRO A 265 13.76 7.98 -20.56
N VAL A 266 12.74 8.82 -20.28
CA VAL A 266 12.17 9.03 -18.95
C VAL A 266 10.66 8.82 -18.96
N ASN A 267 10.10 8.49 -17.82
CA ASN A 267 8.67 8.28 -17.61
C ASN A 267 8.14 9.23 -16.52
N SER A 268 6.89 9.68 -16.63
CA SER A 268 6.26 10.50 -15.60
C SER A 268 5.95 9.73 -14.28
N ASN A 269 6.08 8.40 -14.28
CA ASN A 269 6.09 7.61 -13.06
C ASN A 269 7.54 7.46 -12.58
N TRP A 270 7.86 8.12 -11.47
CA TRP A 270 9.17 8.11 -10.83
C TRP A 270 9.74 6.70 -10.61
N TRP A 271 8.88 5.72 -10.30
CA TRP A 271 9.27 4.33 -10.07
C TRP A 271 10.05 3.74 -11.26
N ASN A 272 9.64 4.07 -12.49
CA ASN A 272 10.36 3.61 -13.68
C ASN A 272 11.77 4.18 -13.76
N ASN A 273 11.93 5.46 -13.45
CA ASN A 273 13.22 6.17 -13.56
C ASN A 273 14.18 5.80 -12.43
N GLU A 274 13.68 5.78 -11.19
CA GLU A 274 14.53 5.68 -9.98
C GLU A 274 14.70 4.23 -9.51
N MET A 275 13.79 3.33 -9.87
CA MET A 275 13.86 1.93 -9.48
C MET A 275 14.13 0.99 -10.66
N ALA A 276 13.22 0.92 -11.65
CA ALA A 276 13.27 -0.11 -12.68
C ALA A 276 14.48 0.05 -13.62
N VAL A 277 14.79 1.27 -14.06
CA VAL A 277 15.91 1.53 -14.99
C VAL A 277 17.25 1.27 -14.32
N PRO A 278 17.57 1.83 -13.12
CA PRO A 278 18.84 1.56 -12.45
C PRO A 278 19.07 0.08 -12.17
N GLU A 279 18.04 -0.64 -11.65
CA GLU A 279 18.15 -2.08 -11.39
C GLU A 279 18.51 -2.87 -12.65
N ARG A 280 17.76 -2.66 -13.73
CA ARG A 280 17.94 -3.39 -14.99
C ARG A 280 19.25 -3.08 -15.67
N MET A 281 19.67 -1.80 -15.69
CA MET A 281 20.97 -1.41 -16.21
C MET A 281 22.10 -2.07 -15.41
N ALA A 282 22.05 -2.01 -14.09
CA ALA A 282 23.05 -2.64 -13.23
C ALA A 282 23.11 -4.16 -13.42
N GLN A 283 21.97 -4.83 -13.54
CA GLN A 283 21.92 -6.29 -13.83
C GLN A 283 22.53 -6.63 -15.18
N VAL A 284 22.25 -5.87 -16.23
CA VAL A 284 22.87 -6.07 -17.56
C VAL A 284 24.39 -5.94 -17.48
N LEU A 285 24.91 -4.89 -16.82
CA LEU A 285 26.35 -4.69 -16.66
C LEU A 285 26.99 -5.83 -15.85
N LEU A 286 26.35 -6.25 -14.75
CA LEU A 286 26.85 -7.31 -13.87
C LEU A 286 26.91 -8.65 -14.58
N LEU A 287 25.85 -9.02 -15.31
CA LEU A 287 25.77 -10.31 -16.03
C LEU A 287 26.67 -10.35 -17.25
N SER A 288 26.77 -9.25 -17.98
CA SER A 288 27.64 -9.19 -19.16
C SER A 288 29.13 -9.25 -18.84
N GLY A 289 29.52 -8.76 -17.64
CA GLY A 289 30.91 -8.81 -17.19
C GLY A 289 31.82 -7.74 -17.81
N GLU A 290 33.08 -7.75 -17.36
CA GLU A 290 34.09 -6.76 -17.78
C GLU A 290 34.64 -7.04 -19.17
N GLU A 291 34.43 -8.22 -19.73
CA GLU A 291 34.79 -8.56 -21.13
C GLU A 291 33.89 -7.79 -22.12
N VAL A 292 32.61 -7.56 -21.78
CA VAL A 292 31.70 -6.76 -22.64
C VAL A 292 31.79 -5.28 -22.31
N PHE A 293 31.86 -4.96 -21.00
CA PHE A 293 31.94 -3.59 -20.51
C PHE A 293 33.18 -3.42 -19.62
N PRO A 294 34.37 -3.22 -20.19
CA PRO A 294 35.60 -3.02 -19.43
C PRO A 294 35.48 -1.91 -18.39
N PHE A 295 36.16 -2.07 -17.25
CA PHE A 295 36.07 -1.12 -16.13
C PHE A 295 36.45 0.31 -16.56
N THR A 296 37.40 0.46 -17.47
CA THR A 296 37.87 1.74 -18.02
C THR A 296 37.04 2.26 -19.19
N SER A 297 36.03 1.51 -19.64
CA SER A 297 35.22 1.86 -20.80
C SER A 297 34.37 3.12 -20.56
N PRO A 298 34.40 4.13 -21.44
CA PRO A 298 33.51 5.29 -21.38
C PRO A 298 32.03 4.90 -21.35
N LEU A 299 31.62 3.87 -22.11
CA LEU A 299 30.25 3.37 -22.15
C LEU A 299 29.81 2.82 -20.78
N ARG A 300 30.69 2.09 -20.08
CA ARG A 300 30.42 1.61 -18.72
C ARG A 300 30.23 2.77 -17.76
N LYS A 301 31.08 3.80 -17.82
CA LYS A 301 30.96 5.00 -16.98
C LYS A 301 29.60 5.68 -17.21
N GLN A 302 29.22 5.90 -18.46
CA GLN A 302 27.94 6.50 -18.82
C GLN A 302 26.74 5.64 -18.40
N ALA A 303 26.84 4.31 -18.48
CA ALA A 303 25.80 3.40 -17.98
C ALA A 303 25.67 3.45 -16.43
N LEU A 304 26.78 3.60 -15.70
CA LEU A 304 26.75 3.82 -14.25
C LEU A 304 26.15 5.18 -13.89
N GLU A 305 26.34 6.22 -14.72
CA GLU A 305 25.66 7.51 -14.54
C GLU A 305 24.12 7.39 -14.68
N VAL A 306 23.61 6.44 -15.50
CA VAL A 306 22.17 6.11 -15.52
C VAL A 306 21.73 5.52 -14.18
N CYS A 307 22.57 4.72 -13.52
CA CYS A 307 22.28 4.14 -12.22
C CYS A 307 22.24 5.19 -11.07
N LEU A 308 22.77 6.40 -11.26
CA LEU A 308 22.64 7.51 -10.31
C LEU A 308 21.19 7.99 -10.15
N GLN A 309 20.28 7.61 -11.06
CA GLN A 309 18.85 7.89 -10.89
C GLN A 309 18.28 7.27 -9.60
N ALA A 310 18.84 6.17 -9.11
CA ALA A 310 18.53 5.66 -7.78
C ALA A 310 19.20 6.53 -6.71
N MET A 311 18.40 7.37 -6.06
CA MET A 311 18.82 8.24 -4.95
C MET A 311 17.92 8.02 -3.76
N GLN A 312 18.48 8.03 -2.54
CA GLN A 312 17.66 8.08 -1.32
C GLN A 312 16.96 9.43 -1.21
N ARG A 313 15.68 9.38 -0.84
CA ARG A 313 14.87 10.57 -0.57
C ARG A 313 14.10 10.39 0.73
N PRO A 314 13.86 11.46 1.51
CA PRO A 314 13.11 11.38 2.77
C PRO A 314 11.72 10.73 2.63
N ARG A 315 11.10 10.89 1.44
CA ARG A 315 9.76 10.32 1.15
C ARG A 315 9.72 8.80 1.00
N TYR A 316 10.87 8.13 0.86
CA TYR A 316 10.90 6.68 0.69
C TYR A 316 10.95 5.96 2.03
N THR A 317 10.04 5.01 2.23
CA THR A 317 9.96 4.16 3.42
C THR A 317 9.63 2.73 3.02
N GLY A 318 9.85 1.79 3.91
CA GLY A 318 9.54 0.38 3.70
C GLY A 318 10.16 -0.18 2.42
N ASN A 319 9.39 -0.93 1.64
CA ASN A 319 9.88 -1.57 0.42
C ASN A 319 10.48 -0.59 -0.61
N ASN A 320 9.94 0.62 -0.73
CA ASN A 320 10.46 1.59 -1.70
C ASN A 320 11.88 2.03 -1.33
N ARG A 321 12.15 2.27 -0.05
CA ARG A 321 13.48 2.63 0.46
C ARG A 321 14.46 1.47 0.30
N VAL A 322 14.04 0.24 0.60
CA VAL A 322 14.82 -0.99 0.39
C VAL A 322 15.16 -1.19 -1.09
N PHE A 323 14.21 -0.92 -2.00
CA PHE A 323 14.44 -1.05 -3.44
C PHE A 323 15.51 -0.06 -3.94
N ILE A 324 15.39 1.21 -3.57
CA ILE A 324 16.39 2.23 -3.94
C ILE A 324 17.76 1.86 -3.36
N ALA A 325 17.84 1.47 -2.08
CA ALA A 325 19.08 1.03 -1.45
C ALA A 325 19.72 -0.16 -2.17
N SER A 326 18.90 -1.13 -2.63
CA SER A 326 19.37 -2.26 -3.46
C SER A 326 20.05 -1.77 -4.75
N ASN A 327 19.47 -0.79 -5.43
CA ASN A 327 20.04 -0.23 -6.66
C ASN A 327 21.34 0.53 -6.41
N ILE A 328 21.41 1.27 -5.30
CA ILE A 328 22.64 1.96 -4.87
C ILE A 328 23.73 0.93 -4.53
N PHE A 329 23.38 -0.19 -3.87
CA PHE A 329 24.33 -1.28 -3.59
C PHE A 329 24.88 -1.90 -4.89
N TYR A 330 24.01 -2.20 -5.88
CA TYR A 330 24.47 -2.66 -7.21
C TYR A 330 25.46 -1.68 -7.85
N ARG A 331 25.16 -0.38 -7.80
CA ARG A 331 26.01 0.68 -8.34
C ARG A 331 27.37 0.72 -7.64
N GLY A 332 27.37 0.68 -6.30
CA GLY A 332 28.60 0.62 -5.50
C GLY A 332 29.46 -0.61 -5.83
N LEU A 333 28.83 -1.78 -5.98
CA LEU A 333 29.54 -3.02 -6.36
C LEU A 333 30.17 -2.89 -7.76
N LEU A 334 29.44 -2.38 -8.76
CA LEU A 334 29.93 -2.18 -10.13
C LEU A 334 31.02 -1.12 -10.22
N ALA A 335 30.96 -0.10 -9.36
CA ALA A 335 31.98 0.95 -9.25
C ALA A 335 33.16 0.55 -8.34
N ARG A 336 33.12 -0.64 -7.70
CA ARG A 336 34.10 -1.08 -6.68
C ARG A 336 34.24 -0.09 -5.50
N ASN A 337 33.12 0.55 -5.13
CA ASN A 337 33.06 1.57 -4.07
C ASN A 337 32.41 1.00 -2.81
N ILE A 338 33.25 0.57 -1.86
CA ILE A 338 32.81 -0.10 -0.63
C ILE A 338 32.00 0.83 0.28
N GLU A 339 32.30 2.14 0.30
CA GLU A 339 31.59 3.10 1.14
C GLU A 339 30.13 3.23 0.67
N VAL A 340 29.90 3.38 -0.65
CA VAL A 340 28.55 3.41 -1.23
C VAL A 340 27.77 2.12 -0.94
N MET A 341 28.48 0.96 -0.94
CA MET A 341 27.85 -0.32 -0.59
C MET A 341 27.47 -0.37 0.91
N ARG A 342 28.30 0.13 1.81
CA ARG A 342 28.03 0.18 3.25
C ARG A 342 26.86 1.07 3.57
N ASP A 343 26.83 2.28 3.01
CA ASP A 343 25.72 3.20 3.19
C ASP A 343 24.40 2.61 2.67
N ALA A 344 24.42 1.99 1.49
CA ALA A 344 23.25 1.34 0.94
C ALA A 344 22.77 0.14 1.77
N ALA A 345 23.68 -0.69 2.26
CA ALA A 345 23.34 -1.82 3.13
C ALA A 345 22.78 -1.36 4.47
N ALA A 346 23.35 -0.30 5.07
CA ALA A 346 22.84 0.30 6.30
C ALA A 346 21.39 0.80 6.12
N VAL A 347 21.12 1.57 5.06
CA VAL A 347 19.78 2.06 4.73
C VAL A 347 18.78 0.92 4.51
N LEU A 348 19.20 -0.14 3.80
CA LEU A 348 18.35 -1.31 3.55
C LEU A 348 17.98 -2.02 4.84
N THR A 349 18.97 -2.27 5.70
CA THR A 349 18.77 -3.01 6.95
C THR A 349 18.08 -2.19 8.04
N GLU A 350 18.15 -0.86 7.99
CA GLU A 350 17.41 0.04 8.88
C GLU A 350 15.88 -0.14 8.75
N GLU A 351 15.38 -0.54 7.58
CA GLU A 351 13.95 -0.82 7.37
C GLU A 351 13.49 -2.15 8.03
N ILE A 352 14.43 -2.96 8.52
CA ILE A 352 14.14 -4.20 9.28
C ILE A 352 13.92 -3.84 10.74
N ARG A 353 12.85 -3.12 11.00
CA ARG A 353 12.41 -2.72 12.35
C ARG A 353 10.91 -2.48 12.36
N PRO A 354 10.23 -2.59 13.51
CA PRO A 354 8.87 -2.11 13.63
C PRO A 354 8.79 -0.61 13.34
N ALA A 355 7.93 -0.21 12.42
CA ALA A 355 7.68 1.17 12.07
C ALA A 355 6.49 1.72 12.88
N PRO A 356 6.56 2.95 13.43
CA PRO A 356 5.44 3.58 14.10
C PRO A 356 4.29 3.83 13.13
N LEU A 357 3.05 3.79 13.62
CA LEU A 357 1.87 4.20 12.85
C LEU A 357 1.70 5.71 13.02
N ASP A 358 1.79 6.45 11.93
CA ASP A 358 1.43 7.86 11.90
C ASP A 358 0.10 8.04 11.16
N VAL A 359 -0.98 8.19 11.93
CA VAL A 359 -2.33 8.43 11.40
C VAL A 359 -2.58 9.91 11.06
N SER A 360 -1.71 10.82 11.53
CA SER A 360 -1.83 12.25 11.26
C SER A 360 -1.35 12.62 9.86
N CYS A 361 -0.59 11.74 9.23
CA CYS A 361 0.12 12.05 8.00
C CYS A 361 -0.66 11.58 6.76
N ASP A 362 -1.10 12.52 5.96
CA ASP A 362 -1.58 12.32 4.58
C ASP A 362 -0.47 11.79 3.64
N LYS A 363 0.76 11.73 4.11
CA LYS A 363 1.97 11.33 3.37
C LYS A 363 2.35 9.91 3.77
N ASP A 364 2.83 9.13 2.81
CA ASP A 364 3.28 7.75 2.96
C ASP A 364 4.60 7.62 3.77
N VAL A 365 4.76 8.39 4.85
CA VAL A 365 6.05 8.61 5.51
C VAL A 365 6.50 7.40 6.35
N PHE A 366 5.60 6.49 6.75
CA PHE A 366 5.95 5.38 7.65
C PHE A 366 5.39 4.03 7.18
N GLY A 367 5.78 3.59 5.98
CA GLY A 367 5.57 2.20 5.56
C GLY A 367 6.52 1.24 6.29
N GLY A 368 6.13 -0.03 6.43
CA GLY A 368 6.98 -1.06 6.98
C GLY A 368 6.27 -2.07 7.87
N ILE A 369 7.05 -2.80 8.68
CA ILE A 369 6.60 -3.82 9.62
C ILE A 369 5.88 -3.15 10.80
N ARG A 370 4.74 -3.70 11.24
CA ARG A 370 4.01 -3.21 12.41
C ARG A 370 4.25 -4.10 13.64
N ALA A 371 3.96 -3.54 14.82
CA ALA A 371 4.13 -4.24 16.10
C ALA A 371 3.31 -5.53 16.20
N ASP A 372 2.20 -5.65 15.48
CA ASP A 372 1.35 -6.84 15.40
C ASP A 372 1.80 -7.88 14.37
N GLY A 373 2.91 -7.63 13.64
CA GLY A 373 3.41 -8.46 12.57
C GLY A 373 2.79 -8.17 11.20
N SER A 374 1.86 -7.21 11.09
CA SER A 374 1.34 -6.79 9.77
C SER A 374 2.35 -5.92 9.02
N TYR A 375 2.16 -5.80 7.71
CA TYR A 375 2.96 -4.92 6.86
C TYR A 375 2.06 -3.88 6.19
N GLN A 376 2.46 -2.62 6.28
CA GLN A 376 1.72 -1.50 5.70
C GLN A 376 2.62 -0.66 4.79
N LEU A 377 2.03 -0.05 3.76
CA LEU A 377 2.66 0.98 2.92
C LEU A 377 1.57 1.83 2.25
N HIS A 378 1.92 3.03 1.83
CA HIS A 378 1.01 4.05 1.27
C HIS A 378 -0.11 4.42 2.25
N GLY A 379 0.28 4.72 3.47
CA GLY A 379 -0.61 4.95 4.59
C GLY A 379 -0.93 3.67 5.37
N PRO A 380 -1.77 3.77 6.41
CA PRO A 380 -2.05 2.66 7.33
C PRO A 380 -3.02 1.64 6.72
N GLN A 381 -2.57 0.88 5.72
CA GLN A 381 -3.35 -0.17 5.06
C GLN A 381 -2.57 -1.48 4.93
N VAL A 382 -3.27 -2.59 4.98
CA VAL A 382 -2.70 -3.93 4.79
C VAL A 382 -2.13 -4.08 3.38
N GLN A 383 -0.86 -4.48 3.29
CA GLN A 383 -0.13 -4.63 2.03
C GLN A 383 0.80 -5.87 2.02
N PHE A 384 0.38 -6.99 2.62
CA PHE A 384 1.19 -8.22 2.61
C PHE A 384 1.51 -8.68 1.19
N GLY A 385 0.51 -8.73 0.32
CA GLY A 385 0.64 -9.31 -1.02
C GLY A 385 1.32 -8.44 -2.07
N ASN A 386 1.51 -7.16 -1.79
CA ASN A 386 2.23 -6.24 -2.68
C ASN A 386 3.60 -5.91 -2.09
N TYR A 387 3.68 -4.76 -1.44
CA TYR A 387 4.94 -4.19 -0.95
C TYR A 387 5.57 -5.02 0.18
N GLY A 388 4.77 -5.64 1.04
CA GLY A 388 5.27 -6.50 2.10
C GLY A 388 5.93 -7.77 1.56
N GLY A 389 5.31 -8.41 0.57
CA GLY A 389 5.87 -9.58 -0.10
C GLY A 389 7.14 -9.25 -0.88
N GLU A 390 7.16 -8.11 -1.59
CA GLU A 390 8.37 -7.65 -2.27
C GLU A 390 9.49 -7.29 -1.29
N PHE A 391 9.14 -6.68 -0.14
CA PHE A 391 10.09 -6.42 0.95
C PHE A 391 10.71 -7.74 1.44
N LEU A 392 9.87 -8.73 1.77
CA LEU A 392 10.34 -10.04 2.24
C LEU A 392 11.26 -10.71 1.21
N CYS A 393 10.90 -10.67 -0.08
CA CYS A 393 11.73 -11.18 -1.18
C CYS A 393 13.09 -10.49 -1.26
N ARG A 394 13.14 -9.15 -1.13
CA ARG A 394 14.39 -8.41 -1.21
C ARG A 394 15.29 -8.67 -0.01
N ILE A 395 14.74 -8.73 1.19
CA ILE A 395 15.51 -9.07 2.38
C ILE A 395 16.06 -10.51 2.29
N ALA A 396 15.25 -11.47 1.84
CA ALA A 396 15.70 -12.85 1.62
C ALA A 396 16.79 -12.93 0.54
N PHE A 397 16.63 -12.19 -0.57
CA PHE A 397 17.60 -12.12 -1.65
C PHE A 397 18.93 -11.56 -1.15
N TRP A 398 18.95 -10.37 -0.56
CA TRP A 398 20.18 -9.73 -0.09
C TRP A 398 20.79 -10.48 1.10
N GLY A 399 19.98 -10.93 2.06
CA GLY A 399 20.48 -11.75 3.16
C GLY A 399 21.24 -12.98 2.67
N SER A 400 20.74 -13.65 1.61
CA SER A 400 21.43 -14.81 1.03
C SER A 400 22.66 -14.44 0.21
N VAL A 401 22.71 -13.25 -0.41
CA VAL A 401 23.90 -12.73 -1.12
C VAL A 401 24.98 -12.31 -0.11
N TRP A 402 24.59 -11.66 0.98
CA TRP A 402 25.47 -11.10 1.99
C TRP A 402 25.94 -12.11 3.05
N HIS A 403 25.34 -13.29 3.12
CA HIS A 403 25.68 -14.29 4.15
C HIS A 403 27.19 -14.56 4.22
N GLY A 404 27.78 -14.43 5.43
CA GLY A 404 29.23 -14.60 5.65
C GLY A 404 30.10 -13.52 5.02
N THR A 405 29.58 -12.31 4.82
CA THR A 405 30.33 -11.08 4.48
C THR A 405 30.11 -10.01 5.56
N GLU A 406 30.77 -8.86 5.48
CA GLU A 406 30.54 -7.74 6.39
C GLU A 406 29.09 -7.19 6.35
N PHE A 407 28.34 -7.48 5.30
CA PHE A 407 26.94 -7.05 5.11
C PHE A 407 25.89 -8.04 5.65
N ALA A 408 26.31 -9.16 6.24
CA ALA A 408 25.39 -10.18 6.74
C ALA A 408 24.33 -9.61 7.70
N LEU A 409 23.10 -10.13 7.61
CA LEU A 409 22.03 -9.72 8.52
C LEU A 409 22.41 -10.06 9.96
N LYS A 410 22.15 -9.15 10.87
CA LYS A 410 22.43 -9.29 12.30
C LYS A 410 21.32 -10.08 13.01
N PRO A 411 21.60 -10.69 14.18
CA PRO A 411 20.62 -11.47 14.94
C PRO A 411 19.32 -10.72 15.23
N GLU A 412 19.38 -9.45 15.62
CA GLU A 412 18.20 -8.60 15.90
C GLU A 412 17.36 -8.33 14.66
N GLN A 413 17.99 -8.27 13.48
CA GLN A 413 17.28 -8.12 12.20
C GLN A 413 16.57 -9.43 11.82
N LEU A 414 17.24 -10.58 12.04
CA LEU A 414 16.64 -11.91 11.81
C LEU A 414 15.47 -12.15 12.77
N GLU A 415 15.54 -11.67 14.01
CA GLU A 415 14.44 -11.73 14.97
C GLU A 415 13.23 -10.92 14.48
N THR A 416 13.45 -9.69 14.01
CA THR A 416 12.37 -8.86 13.43
C THR A 416 11.74 -9.53 12.20
N ILE A 417 12.56 -10.14 11.33
CA ILE A 417 12.06 -10.88 10.16
C ILE A 417 11.28 -12.13 10.59
N SER A 418 11.72 -12.84 11.63
CA SER A 418 10.99 -14.00 12.14
C SER A 418 9.62 -13.62 12.69
N HIS A 419 9.51 -12.49 13.40
CA HIS A 419 8.23 -11.93 13.82
C HIS A 419 7.32 -11.62 12.61
N LEU A 420 7.82 -10.92 11.59
CA LEU A 420 7.06 -10.66 10.35
C LEU A 420 6.65 -11.96 9.63
N ALA A 421 7.51 -12.97 9.64
CA ALA A 421 7.25 -14.25 9.00
C ALA A 421 6.17 -15.07 9.73
N PHE A 422 6.29 -15.23 11.06
CA PHE A 422 5.44 -16.17 11.83
C PHE A 422 4.16 -15.53 12.35
N ASP A 423 4.23 -14.28 12.84
CA ASP A 423 3.07 -13.52 13.32
C ASP A 423 2.36 -12.73 12.22
N GLY A 424 2.99 -12.59 11.04
CA GLY A 424 2.45 -11.93 9.88
C GLY A 424 2.13 -12.90 8.74
N PHE A 425 3.10 -13.14 7.86
CA PHE A 425 2.89 -13.87 6.59
C PHE A 425 2.34 -15.28 6.75
N ALA A 426 2.80 -16.05 7.75
CA ALA A 426 2.29 -17.40 7.98
C ALA A 426 0.81 -17.42 8.40
N ARG A 427 0.29 -16.30 8.93
CA ARG A 427 -1.10 -16.18 9.38
C ARG A 427 -2.09 -15.82 8.27
N VAL A 428 -1.59 -15.45 7.08
CA VAL A 428 -2.42 -15.05 5.93
C VAL A 428 -2.36 -16.06 4.78
N LEU A 429 -1.79 -17.23 5.01
CA LEU A 429 -1.69 -18.31 4.01
C LEU A 429 -2.73 -19.40 4.24
N HIS A 430 -3.25 -20.01 3.15
CA HIS A 430 -4.06 -21.21 3.18
C HIS A 430 -3.89 -22.00 1.88
N HIS A 431 -3.45 -23.27 1.99
CA HIS A 431 -3.16 -24.16 0.86
C HIS A 431 -2.26 -23.52 -0.21
N GLY A 432 -1.18 -22.88 0.24
CA GLY A 432 -0.19 -22.22 -0.62
C GLY A 432 -0.67 -20.94 -1.27
N ARG A 433 -1.81 -20.40 -0.85
CA ARG A 433 -2.41 -19.14 -1.33
C ARG A 433 -2.43 -18.10 -0.22
N MET A 434 -2.24 -16.86 -0.58
CA MET A 434 -2.43 -15.73 0.33
C MET A 434 -3.91 -15.31 0.33
N ASP A 435 -4.45 -15.02 1.51
CA ASP A 435 -5.78 -14.43 1.64
C ASP A 435 -5.95 -13.18 0.76
N LEU A 436 -7.04 -13.08 0.02
CA LEU A 436 -7.30 -11.93 -0.86
C LEU A 436 -7.34 -10.61 -0.10
N LEU A 437 -7.87 -10.60 1.15
CA LEU A 437 -7.94 -9.40 1.98
C LEU A 437 -6.55 -8.89 2.40
N ALA A 438 -5.51 -9.71 2.31
CA ALA A 438 -4.12 -9.36 2.62
C ALA A 438 -3.31 -8.87 1.41
N ILE A 439 -3.80 -9.04 0.17
CA ILE A 439 -3.01 -8.77 -1.04
C ILE A 439 -2.79 -7.27 -1.27
N GLY A 440 -3.75 -6.42 -0.91
CA GLY A 440 -3.79 -5.02 -1.34
C GLY A 440 -4.50 -4.86 -2.69
N ARG A 441 -4.17 -3.81 -3.47
CA ARG A 441 -4.94 -3.46 -4.69
C ARG A 441 -4.76 -4.41 -5.88
N GLN A 442 -3.67 -5.18 -5.95
CA GLN A 442 -3.34 -5.99 -7.13
C GLN A 442 -4.00 -7.36 -7.10
N LEU A 443 -5.32 -7.39 -7.11
CA LEU A 443 -6.17 -8.59 -7.09
C LEU A 443 -6.31 -9.22 -8.50
N ARG A 444 -5.18 -9.44 -9.17
CA ARG A 444 -5.13 -10.05 -10.51
C ARG A 444 -5.46 -11.53 -10.43
N GLU A 445 -5.79 -12.12 -11.59
CA GLU A 445 -5.91 -13.58 -11.71
C GLU A 445 -4.66 -14.28 -11.16
N ASN A 446 -4.82 -15.34 -10.39
CA ASN A 446 -3.77 -16.10 -9.71
C ASN A 446 -2.91 -15.31 -8.69
N ALA A 447 -3.30 -14.07 -8.32
CA ALA A 447 -2.54 -13.26 -7.38
C ALA A 447 -2.34 -13.98 -6.04
N ALA A 448 -3.36 -14.62 -5.50
CA ALA A 448 -3.30 -15.35 -4.23
C ALA A 448 -2.24 -16.46 -4.26
N LEU A 449 -2.24 -17.28 -5.33
CA LEU A 449 -1.29 -18.39 -5.50
C LEU A 449 0.15 -17.89 -5.66
N ILE A 450 0.37 -16.90 -6.54
CA ILE A 450 1.70 -16.31 -6.78
C ILE A 450 2.25 -15.71 -5.49
N ARG A 451 1.44 -14.96 -4.74
CA ARG A 451 1.87 -14.32 -3.48
C ARG A 451 2.19 -15.36 -2.41
N GLY A 452 1.38 -16.41 -2.28
CA GLY A 452 1.66 -17.50 -1.35
C GLY A 452 2.95 -18.25 -1.67
N GLN A 453 3.11 -18.69 -2.92
CA GLN A 453 4.26 -19.51 -3.33
C GLN A 453 5.55 -18.70 -3.42
N ASP A 454 5.55 -17.61 -4.20
CA ASP A 454 6.80 -16.90 -4.52
C ASP A 454 7.23 -15.92 -3.44
N TYR A 455 6.25 -15.28 -2.73
CA TYR A 455 6.57 -14.26 -1.73
C TYR A 455 6.70 -14.83 -0.32
N CYS A 456 6.01 -15.92 0.00
CA CYS A 456 6.04 -16.49 1.35
C CYS A 456 6.85 -17.79 1.40
N ILE A 457 6.34 -18.87 0.84
CA ILE A 457 6.90 -20.23 0.99
C ILE A 457 8.35 -20.31 0.52
N ARG A 458 8.66 -19.75 -0.64
CA ARG A 458 10.05 -19.69 -1.14
C ARG A 458 10.99 -18.94 -0.18
N ASN A 459 10.53 -17.84 0.40
CA ASN A 459 11.37 -17.03 1.29
C ASN A 459 11.52 -17.66 2.69
N PHE A 460 10.51 -18.37 3.20
CA PHE A 460 10.67 -19.16 4.43
C PHE A 460 11.81 -20.18 4.31
N ARG A 461 11.93 -20.88 3.17
CA ARG A 461 13.06 -21.77 2.88
C ARG A 461 14.41 -21.06 2.88
N ILE A 462 14.46 -19.82 2.41
CA ILE A 462 15.70 -19.03 2.43
C ILE A 462 16.05 -18.62 3.86
N PHE A 463 15.08 -18.10 4.62
CA PHE A 463 15.31 -17.69 6.01
C PHE A 463 15.65 -18.86 6.93
N ALA A 464 15.09 -20.06 6.71
CA ALA A 464 15.49 -21.26 7.44
C ALA A 464 16.99 -21.58 7.33
N LYS A 465 17.64 -21.14 6.25
CA LYS A 465 19.10 -21.27 6.05
C LYS A 465 19.89 -20.11 6.66
N LEU A 466 19.30 -18.90 6.67
CA LEU A 466 19.94 -17.70 7.21
C LEU A 466 19.84 -17.61 8.74
N ASP A 467 18.82 -18.22 9.30
CA ASP A 467 18.53 -18.27 10.74
C ASP A 467 18.35 -19.72 11.20
N PRO A 468 19.45 -20.48 11.36
CA PRO A 468 19.40 -21.88 11.76
C PRO A 468 18.74 -22.11 13.13
N ALA A 469 18.78 -21.11 14.03
CA ALA A 469 18.16 -21.20 15.35
C ALA A 469 16.63 -21.34 15.27
N ARG A 470 15.98 -20.77 14.23
CA ARG A 470 14.54 -20.83 13.99
C ARG A 470 14.17 -21.63 12.74
N ALA A 471 15.06 -22.47 12.24
CA ALA A 471 14.83 -23.24 11.01
C ALA A 471 13.57 -24.11 11.06
N ASP A 472 13.26 -24.69 12.25
CA ASP A 472 12.07 -25.52 12.46
C ASP A 472 10.78 -24.70 12.40
N GLU A 473 10.79 -23.47 12.91
CA GLU A 473 9.64 -22.55 12.84
C GLU A 473 9.38 -22.11 11.41
N TYR A 474 10.42 -21.79 10.63
CA TYR A 474 10.29 -21.51 9.21
C TYR A 474 9.74 -22.70 8.40
N ARG A 475 10.14 -23.95 8.73
CA ARG A 475 9.55 -25.16 8.12
C ARG A 475 8.07 -25.33 8.48
N ARG A 476 7.69 -25.07 9.74
CA ARG A 476 6.28 -25.07 10.15
C ARG A 476 5.47 -23.99 9.42
N ALA A 477 6.05 -22.82 9.15
CA ALA A 477 5.43 -21.76 8.36
C ALA A 477 5.27 -22.18 6.89
N GLU A 478 6.29 -22.81 6.30
CA GLU A 478 6.24 -23.39 4.95
C GLU A 478 5.13 -24.46 4.81
N GLU A 479 4.99 -25.32 5.81
CA GLU A 479 3.99 -26.39 5.87
C GLU A 479 2.63 -25.91 6.35
N GLU A 480 2.49 -24.60 6.56
CA GLU A 480 1.25 -23.96 7.05
C GLU A 480 0.73 -24.50 8.40
N LYS A 481 1.62 -24.94 9.29
CA LYS A 481 1.29 -25.50 10.61
C LYS A 481 1.07 -24.46 11.71
N PHE A 482 0.81 -23.21 11.37
CA PHE A 482 0.40 -22.16 12.29
C PHE A 482 -1.13 -22.10 12.34
N SER A 483 -1.76 -22.76 13.29
CA SER A 483 -3.21 -22.74 13.52
C SER A 483 -3.61 -21.64 14.51
N GLY A 484 -4.91 -21.41 14.70
CA GLY A 484 -5.50 -20.46 15.62
C GLY A 484 -5.90 -19.13 14.97
N ALA A 485 -6.26 -18.18 15.82
CA ALA A 485 -6.73 -16.85 15.40
C ALA A 485 -5.68 -15.79 15.69
N ARG A 486 -5.53 -14.82 14.77
CA ARG A 486 -4.62 -13.68 14.89
C ARG A 486 -5.35 -12.38 14.62
N TRP A 487 -5.41 -11.49 15.61
CA TRP A 487 -5.87 -10.11 15.47
C TRP A 487 -4.67 -9.20 15.16
N PHE A 488 -4.73 -8.49 14.02
CA PHE A 488 -3.76 -7.46 13.63
C PHE A 488 -4.34 -6.08 13.98
N TRP A 489 -4.05 -5.62 15.19
CA TRP A 489 -4.67 -4.40 15.77
C TRP A 489 -4.21 -3.09 15.13
N ASN A 490 -3.07 -3.08 14.45
CA ASN A 490 -2.64 -1.92 13.67
C ASN A 490 -3.29 -1.85 12.27
N SER A 491 -4.00 -2.90 11.85
CA SER A 491 -4.48 -3.09 10.48
C SER A 491 -5.98 -3.39 10.38
N ASP A 492 -6.72 -3.39 11.50
CA ASP A 492 -8.13 -3.75 11.58
C ASP A 492 -8.44 -5.06 10.83
N TYR A 493 -7.58 -6.09 11.03
CA TYR A 493 -7.61 -7.32 10.26
C TYR A 493 -7.48 -8.54 11.17
N LEU A 494 -8.33 -9.54 10.95
CA LEU A 494 -8.38 -10.78 11.73
C LEU A 494 -8.28 -11.97 10.79
N THR A 495 -7.47 -12.97 11.16
CA THR A 495 -7.41 -14.26 10.47
C THR A 495 -7.60 -15.41 11.47
N CYS A 496 -8.15 -16.51 10.96
CA CYS A 496 -8.30 -17.73 11.73
C CYS A 496 -8.05 -18.94 10.83
N ARG A 497 -7.09 -19.78 11.21
CA ARG A 497 -6.85 -21.06 10.54
C ARG A 497 -7.26 -22.22 11.43
N ARG A 498 -7.98 -23.16 10.84
CA ARG A 498 -8.39 -24.44 11.42
C ARG A 498 -8.04 -25.57 10.45
N ASP A 499 -8.14 -26.80 10.92
CA ASP A 499 -7.90 -27.96 10.06
C ASP A 499 -8.87 -28.03 8.86
N ARG A 500 -10.09 -27.55 9.02
CA ARG A 500 -11.16 -27.64 8.01
C ARG A 500 -11.36 -26.36 7.21
N PHE A 501 -10.83 -25.21 7.67
CA PHE A 501 -11.04 -23.93 7.00
C PHE A 501 -10.03 -22.87 7.39
N PHE A 502 -9.96 -21.86 6.58
CA PHE A 502 -9.37 -20.58 6.91
C PHE A 502 -10.46 -19.51 6.75
N ALA A 503 -10.49 -18.55 7.65
CA ALA A 503 -11.38 -17.40 7.56
C ALA A 503 -10.62 -16.12 7.87
N SER A 504 -11.04 -15.03 7.22
CA SER A 504 -10.49 -13.70 7.45
C SER A 504 -11.58 -12.65 7.52
N PHE A 505 -11.36 -11.62 8.33
CA PHE A 505 -12.23 -10.45 8.45
C PHE A 505 -11.39 -9.19 8.35
N ARG A 506 -11.77 -8.25 7.50
CA ARG A 506 -11.11 -6.96 7.35
C ARG A 506 -12.09 -5.82 7.44
N ALA A 507 -11.81 -4.92 8.36
CA ALA A 507 -12.51 -3.66 8.52
C ALA A 507 -11.57 -2.47 8.26
N ASN A 508 -12.08 -1.26 8.41
CA ASN A 508 -11.29 -0.03 8.42
C ASN A 508 -11.90 0.97 9.40
N SER A 509 -11.03 1.70 10.09
CA SER A 509 -11.38 2.72 11.07
C SER A 509 -10.82 4.08 10.65
N VAL A 510 -11.07 5.12 11.46
CA VAL A 510 -10.40 6.42 11.30
C VAL A 510 -8.87 6.33 11.41
N ARG A 511 -8.32 5.17 11.82
CA ARG A 511 -6.89 4.89 11.93
C ARG A 511 -6.32 4.14 10.74
N THR A 512 -7.18 3.51 9.92
CA THR A 512 -6.75 2.65 8.82
C THR A 512 -7.35 3.08 7.48
N ARG A 513 -6.60 2.87 6.41
CA ARG A 513 -7.02 3.14 5.04
C ARG A 513 -7.75 1.93 4.46
N PRO A 514 -8.92 2.11 3.82
CA PRO A 514 -9.64 1.00 3.21
C PRO A 514 -8.85 0.25 2.16
N LEU A 515 -8.46 0.94 1.09
CA LEU A 515 -7.67 0.39 -0.01
C LEU A 515 -7.18 1.53 -0.92
N GLU A 516 -6.09 1.30 -1.64
CA GLU A 516 -5.72 2.09 -2.82
C GLU A 516 -6.52 1.61 -4.04
N ASP A 517 -7.67 2.19 -4.28
CA ASP A 517 -8.44 1.94 -5.49
C ASP A 517 -7.94 2.81 -6.66
N ASN A 518 -7.93 2.24 -7.85
CA ASN A 518 -7.58 2.90 -9.13
C ASN A 518 -6.20 3.60 -9.18
N ILE A 519 -5.25 3.19 -8.35
CA ILE A 519 -3.87 3.70 -8.40
C ILE A 519 -3.12 3.03 -9.54
N ASN A 520 -2.55 3.82 -10.43
CA ASN A 520 -1.86 3.36 -11.66
C ASN A 520 -2.73 2.47 -12.57
N GLY A 521 -4.05 2.54 -12.42
CA GLY A 521 -4.99 1.70 -13.16
C GLY A 521 -5.21 0.30 -12.61
N ASP A 522 -4.75 0.03 -11.36
CA ASP A 522 -5.05 -1.21 -10.65
C ASP A 522 -6.35 -1.06 -9.83
N ASN A 523 -7.22 -2.05 -9.88
CA ASN A 523 -8.43 -2.21 -9.08
C ASN A 523 -9.32 -0.95 -8.99
N SER A 524 -10.02 -0.64 -10.09
CA SER A 524 -10.90 0.55 -10.16
C SER A 524 -12.20 0.42 -9.33
N LEU A 525 -12.53 -0.77 -8.83
CA LEU A 525 -13.78 -1.09 -8.12
C LEU A 525 -13.58 -1.40 -6.62
N GLY A 526 -12.36 -1.30 -6.09
CA GLY A 526 -12.01 -1.77 -4.73
C GLY A 526 -12.54 -0.96 -3.55
N ARG A 527 -13.40 0.04 -3.77
CA ARG A 527 -13.89 0.98 -2.75
C ARG A 527 -14.34 0.32 -1.44
N TYR A 528 -15.05 -0.80 -1.53
CA TYR A 528 -15.70 -1.46 -0.38
C TYR A 528 -14.93 -2.68 0.16
N PHE A 529 -13.73 -2.95 -0.35
CA PHE A 529 -13.00 -4.20 -0.10
C PHE A 529 -12.58 -4.43 1.37
N SER A 530 -12.68 -3.43 2.23
CA SER A 530 -12.36 -3.53 3.65
C SER A 530 -13.48 -3.01 4.56
N ASP A 531 -14.73 -3.01 4.11
CA ASP A 531 -15.87 -2.54 4.90
C ASP A 531 -16.57 -3.70 5.62
N GLY A 532 -15.81 -4.39 6.47
CA GLY A 532 -16.27 -5.58 7.18
C GLY A 532 -16.33 -6.81 6.26
N ALA A 533 -15.46 -6.89 5.26
CA ALA A 533 -15.37 -8.07 4.40
C ALA A 533 -14.91 -9.29 5.20
N CYS A 534 -15.57 -10.44 4.96
CA CYS A 534 -15.27 -11.71 5.61
C CYS A 534 -15.20 -12.82 4.55
N LEU A 535 -14.00 -13.41 4.39
CA LEU A 535 -13.79 -14.49 3.42
C LEU A 535 -13.63 -15.82 4.14
N ILE A 536 -14.19 -16.88 3.57
CA ILE A 536 -14.15 -18.23 4.13
C ILE A 536 -13.65 -19.20 3.08
N TYR A 537 -12.53 -19.84 3.39
CA TYR A 537 -11.88 -20.79 2.52
C TYR A 537 -11.90 -22.20 3.15
N ARG A 538 -12.19 -23.20 2.34
CA ARG A 538 -12.10 -24.60 2.68
C ARG A 538 -10.95 -25.27 1.92
N THR A 539 -10.90 -25.03 0.61
CA THR A 539 -9.90 -25.59 -0.30
C THR A 539 -8.82 -24.57 -0.71
N GLY A 540 -9.03 -23.27 -0.41
CA GLY A 540 -8.11 -22.17 -0.67
C GLY A 540 -8.30 -21.48 -2.03
N ASP A 541 -9.08 -22.06 -2.95
CA ASP A 541 -9.30 -21.55 -4.32
C ASP A 541 -10.75 -21.12 -4.59
N GLU A 542 -11.55 -20.94 -3.54
CA GLU A 542 -12.95 -20.52 -3.62
C GLU A 542 -13.12 -19.18 -4.34
N TYR A 543 -12.12 -18.31 -4.21
CA TYR A 543 -12.13 -16.96 -4.79
C TYR A 543 -11.16 -16.77 -5.96
N ASP A 544 -10.51 -17.85 -6.48
CA ASP A 544 -9.58 -17.74 -7.59
C ASP A 544 -10.29 -17.21 -8.86
N GLY A 545 -9.85 -16.05 -9.37
CA GLY A 545 -10.40 -15.36 -10.53
C GLY A 545 -11.77 -14.71 -10.33
N VAL A 546 -12.42 -14.91 -9.18
CA VAL A 546 -13.76 -14.37 -8.87
C VAL A 546 -13.77 -12.84 -8.89
N THR A 547 -12.66 -12.20 -8.50
CA THR A 547 -12.50 -10.75 -8.49
C THR A 547 -12.79 -10.09 -9.85
N LEU A 548 -12.62 -10.81 -10.96
CA LEU A 548 -12.91 -10.33 -12.31
C LEU A 548 -14.42 -10.24 -12.59
N CYS A 549 -15.22 -11.06 -11.90
CA CYS A 549 -16.65 -11.21 -12.11
C CYS A 549 -17.52 -10.76 -10.93
N TRP A 550 -16.92 -10.29 -9.81
CA TRP A 550 -17.68 -9.83 -8.65
C TRP A 550 -18.56 -8.61 -8.98
N ASP A 551 -19.76 -8.63 -8.43
CA ASP A 551 -20.45 -7.39 -8.11
C ASP A 551 -19.76 -6.75 -6.89
N TRP A 552 -18.96 -5.71 -7.12
CA TRP A 552 -18.16 -5.05 -6.09
C TRP A 552 -19.00 -4.30 -5.03
N THR A 553 -20.31 -4.31 -5.13
CA THR A 553 -21.25 -3.90 -4.07
C THR A 553 -21.83 -5.11 -3.30
N ARG A 554 -21.36 -6.33 -3.60
CA ARG A 554 -21.81 -7.59 -2.99
C ARG A 554 -20.60 -8.44 -2.57
N LEU A 555 -19.68 -7.83 -1.83
CA LEU A 555 -18.48 -8.53 -1.31
C LEU A 555 -18.84 -9.33 -0.05
N PRO A 556 -18.29 -10.56 0.13
CA PRO A 556 -18.57 -11.37 1.30
C PRO A 556 -18.35 -10.63 2.62
N GLY A 557 -19.24 -10.77 3.58
CA GLY A 557 -19.23 -10.12 4.90
C GLY A 557 -19.75 -8.68 4.90
N THR A 558 -19.88 -7.98 3.75
CA THR A 558 -20.24 -6.56 3.71
C THR A 558 -21.74 -6.30 3.75
N THR A 559 -22.15 -5.14 4.30
CA THR A 559 -23.52 -4.62 4.29
C THR A 559 -23.54 -3.33 3.49
N LEU A 560 -23.96 -3.40 2.21
CA LEU A 560 -23.74 -2.33 1.24
C LEU A 560 -24.97 -2.00 0.41
N PRO A 561 -25.09 -0.75 -0.08
CA PRO A 561 -26.08 -0.39 -1.10
C PRO A 561 -25.62 -0.89 -2.47
N ALA A 562 -26.56 -1.25 -3.35
CA ALA A 562 -26.30 -1.61 -4.74
C ALA A 562 -25.97 -0.37 -5.60
N THR A 563 -24.90 0.33 -5.27
CA THR A 563 -24.47 1.56 -5.94
C THR A 563 -24.01 1.25 -7.36
N PRO A 564 -24.53 1.88 -8.41
CA PRO A 564 -24.12 1.61 -9.79
C PRO A 564 -22.66 1.98 -10.03
N VAL A 565 -21.97 1.13 -10.81
CA VAL A 565 -20.67 1.47 -11.37
C VAL A 565 -20.89 2.40 -12.58
N LEU A 566 -20.17 3.51 -12.62
CA LEU A 566 -20.22 4.46 -13.74
C LEU A 566 -19.28 4.00 -14.86
N ASP A 567 -19.76 4.06 -16.10
CA ASP A 567 -18.92 3.83 -17.26
C ASP A 567 -17.99 5.05 -17.55
N GLU A 568 -16.97 4.85 -18.38
CA GLU A 568 -15.99 5.89 -18.71
C GLU A 568 -16.65 7.14 -19.33
N LYS A 569 -17.70 6.94 -20.13
CA LYS A 569 -18.43 8.03 -20.79
C LYS A 569 -19.16 8.89 -19.76
N THR A 570 -19.91 8.25 -18.86
CA THR A 570 -20.63 8.92 -17.76
C THR A 570 -19.65 9.64 -16.81
N CYS A 571 -18.50 9.04 -16.52
CA CYS A 571 -17.47 9.68 -15.73
C CYS A 571 -16.91 10.94 -16.43
N ALA A 572 -16.69 10.87 -17.73
CA ALA A 572 -16.20 12.01 -18.52
C ALA A 572 -17.26 13.14 -18.60
N GLU A 573 -18.51 12.79 -18.85
CA GLU A 573 -19.64 13.75 -18.91
C GLU A 573 -19.87 14.47 -17.57
N ARG A 574 -19.61 13.80 -16.45
CA ARG A 574 -19.72 14.36 -15.09
C ARG A 574 -18.41 14.98 -14.57
N GLU A 575 -17.39 15.12 -15.42
CA GLU A 575 -16.05 15.61 -15.05
C GLU A 575 -15.41 14.85 -13.89
N ILE A 576 -15.80 13.58 -13.70
CA ILE A 576 -15.26 12.71 -12.67
C ILE A 576 -13.86 12.25 -13.09
N ARG A 577 -12.83 12.79 -12.44
CA ARG A 577 -11.43 12.43 -12.73
C ARG A 577 -11.06 11.13 -12.01
N ILE A 578 -11.09 10.02 -12.77
CA ILE A 578 -10.57 8.73 -12.36
C ILE A 578 -9.20 8.56 -13.02
N SER A 579 -8.11 9.08 -12.44
CA SER A 579 -6.79 8.93 -13.08
C SER A 579 -5.64 8.99 -12.09
N GLY A 580 -4.55 8.35 -12.48
CA GLY A 580 -3.29 8.11 -11.79
C GLY A 580 -2.87 9.13 -10.72
N GLY A 581 -2.63 8.66 -9.54
CA GLY A 581 -2.51 9.38 -8.29
C GLY A 581 -3.67 8.97 -7.37
N LEU A 582 -3.83 9.56 -6.19
CA LEU A 582 -5.05 9.36 -5.40
C LEU A 582 -6.22 9.99 -6.17
N PRO A 583 -7.17 9.20 -6.71
CA PRO A 583 -8.29 9.77 -7.44
C PRO A 583 -9.15 10.60 -6.48
N ALA A 584 -9.66 11.72 -6.95
CA ALA A 584 -10.63 12.49 -6.19
C ALA A 584 -11.96 11.71 -6.05
N PHE A 585 -12.27 10.85 -7.03
CA PHE A 585 -13.48 10.02 -7.08
C PHE A 585 -13.17 8.59 -7.51
N THR A 586 -14.00 7.66 -7.07
CA THR A 586 -13.98 6.26 -7.47
C THR A 586 -14.84 6.02 -8.71
N SER A 587 -14.79 4.81 -9.27
CA SER A 587 -15.67 4.38 -10.38
C SER A 587 -17.17 4.35 -10.02
N PHE A 588 -17.52 4.53 -8.76
CA PHE A 588 -18.91 4.69 -8.31
C PHE A 588 -19.38 6.16 -8.33
N GLY A 589 -18.54 7.10 -8.77
CA GLY A 589 -18.86 8.53 -8.73
C GLY A 589 -18.85 9.12 -7.32
N LEU A 590 -18.29 8.41 -6.36
CA LEU A 590 -18.20 8.78 -4.95
C LEU A 590 -16.76 9.22 -4.61
N PRO A 591 -16.57 10.15 -3.64
CA PRO A 591 -15.24 10.58 -3.22
C PRO A 591 -14.38 9.40 -2.77
N ALA A 592 -13.10 9.38 -3.16
CA ALA A 592 -12.14 8.41 -2.67
C ALA A 592 -11.91 8.59 -1.16
N ARG A 593 -11.81 7.48 -0.43
CA ARG A 593 -11.60 7.50 1.02
C ARG A 593 -10.12 7.33 1.35
N ARG A 594 -9.62 8.16 2.27
CA ARG A 594 -8.26 8.03 2.78
C ARG A 594 -8.18 7.18 4.03
N LEU A 595 -9.16 7.30 4.90
CA LEU A 595 -9.33 6.53 6.13
C LEU A 595 -10.78 6.02 6.20
N GLY A 596 -11.05 5.10 7.10
CA GLY A 596 -12.41 4.73 7.48
C GLY A 596 -13.15 5.88 8.16
N THR A 597 -14.43 5.68 8.46
CA THR A 597 -15.34 6.75 8.93
C THR A 597 -15.68 6.64 10.41
N THR A 598 -15.36 5.52 11.06
CA THR A 598 -15.78 5.23 12.43
C THR A 598 -14.58 4.87 13.30
N GLU A 599 -14.72 5.10 14.63
CA GLU A 599 -13.67 4.82 15.61
C GLU A 599 -13.79 3.42 16.24
N PHE A 600 -15.02 2.93 16.39
CA PHE A 600 -15.30 1.69 17.12
C PHE A 600 -15.11 0.48 16.16
N VAL A 601 -13.85 0.19 15.89
CA VAL A 601 -13.38 -0.93 15.07
C VAL A 601 -12.23 -1.59 15.80
N GLY A 602 -12.32 -2.88 16.08
CA GLY A 602 -11.28 -3.57 16.82
C GLY A 602 -11.58 -5.04 17.05
N GLY A 603 -10.72 -5.75 17.76
CA GLY A 603 -10.91 -7.16 18.04
C GLY A 603 -10.08 -7.67 19.21
N VAL A 604 -10.36 -8.87 19.64
CA VAL A 604 -9.69 -9.61 20.69
C VAL A 604 -9.36 -11.02 20.20
N SER A 605 -8.21 -11.55 20.59
CA SER A 605 -7.86 -12.95 20.34
C SER A 605 -7.02 -13.50 21.50
N ASP A 606 -7.26 -14.74 21.90
CA ASP A 606 -6.42 -15.49 22.84
C ASP A 606 -5.40 -16.40 22.12
N GLY A 607 -5.26 -16.22 20.78
CA GLY A 607 -4.44 -17.07 19.91
C GLY A 607 -5.20 -18.28 19.35
N ASN A 608 -6.35 -18.62 19.93
CA ASN A 608 -7.23 -19.70 19.46
C ASN A 608 -8.58 -19.18 19.00
N LEU A 609 -9.35 -18.57 19.89
CA LEU A 609 -10.62 -17.92 19.62
C LEU A 609 -10.42 -16.43 19.32
N ALA A 610 -11.38 -15.83 18.61
CA ALA A 610 -11.37 -14.39 18.39
C ALA A 610 -12.78 -13.81 18.19
N ALA A 611 -12.90 -12.53 18.55
CA ALA A 611 -14.04 -11.70 18.21
C ALA A 611 -13.56 -10.36 17.66
N ALA A 612 -14.27 -9.80 16.69
CA ALA A 612 -14.00 -8.46 16.17
C ALA A 612 -15.31 -7.69 15.94
N VAL A 613 -15.19 -6.37 15.99
CA VAL A 613 -16.29 -5.43 15.75
C VAL A 613 -15.91 -4.42 14.67
N SER A 614 -16.90 -4.03 13.87
CA SER A 614 -16.84 -2.91 12.96
C SER A 614 -18.16 -2.14 13.02
N THR A 615 -18.12 -0.91 13.50
CA THR A 615 -19.21 0.01 13.22
C THR A 615 -19.00 0.59 11.82
N GLN A 616 -20.08 0.79 11.10
CA GLN A 616 -20.07 1.27 9.72
C GLN A 616 -20.90 2.54 9.60
N ASP A 617 -20.40 3.55 8.88
CA ASP A 617 -21.15 4.73 8.41
C ASP A 617 -20.60 5.09 7.03
N ILE A 618 -21.16 4.49 5.98
CA ILE A 618 -20.65 4.62 4.63
C ILE A 618 -21.78 4.68 3.59
N ASP A 619 -21.69 5.66 2.69
CA ASP A 619 -22.57 5.82 1.52
C ASP A 619 -24.07 5.74 1.88
N GLY A 620 -24.42 6.30 3.03
CA GLY A 620 -25.80 6.34 3.54
C GLY A 620 -26.25 5.07 4.24
N VAL A 621 -25.36 4.16 4.57
CA VAL A 621 -25.64 2.93 5.36
C VAL A 621 -24.88 2.95 6.67
N LYS A 622 -25.59 2.78 7.78
CA LYS A 622 -25.04 2.58 9.13
C LYS A 622 -25.30 1.16 9.60
N ALA A 623 -24.38 0.57 10.33
CA ALA A 623 -24.53 -0.75 10.93
C ALA A 623 -23.57 -0.95 12.08
N LYS A 624 -23.94 -1.79 13.06
CA LYS A 624 -23.05 -2.40 14.05
C LYS A 624 -22.88 -3.86 13.69
N LYS A 625 -21.66 -4.27 13.44
CA LYS A 625 -21.31 -5.62 12.98
C LYS A 625 -20.30 -6.27 13.92
N ALA A 626 -20.54 -7.52 14.28
CA ALA A 626 -19.58 -8.34 15.01
C ALA A 626 -19.34 -9.67 14.30
N VAL A 627 -18.11 -10.16 14.35
CA VAL A 627 -17.71 -11.48 13.84
C VAL A 627 -16.99 -12.25 14.92
N PHE A 628 -17.31 -13.53 15.03
CA PHE A 628 -16.76 -14.43 16.05
C PHE A 628 -16.18 -15.67 15.36
N PHE A 629 -14.90 -15.94 15.61
CA PHE A 629 -14.17 -17.08 15.03
C PHE A 629 -13.99 -18.16 16.07
N ASP A 630 -14.78 -19.21 15.94
CA ASP A 630 -14.78 -20.39 16.82
C ASP A 630 -13.86 -21.50 16.28
N ALA A 631 -13.80 -22.61 16.97
CA ALA A 631 -13.06 -23.79 16.54
C ALA A 631 -13.67 -24.45 15.28
N ASP A 632 -14.98 -24.38 15.11
CA ASP A 632 -15.72 -25.08 14.08
C ASP A 632 -16.66 -24.20 13.23
N ALA A 633 -16.78 -22.91 13.59
CA ALA A 633 -17.72 -22.01 12.93
C ALA A 633 -17.22 -20.57 12.90
N VAL A 634 -17.78 -19.79 11.97
CA VAL A 634 -17.75 -18.32 11.95
C VAL A 634 -19.16 -17.82 12.18
N ILE A 635 -19.35 -16.88 13.11
CA ILE A 635 -20.67 -16.32 13.40
C ILE A 635 -20.62 -14.82 13.11
N GLU A 636 -21.50 -14.36 12.22
CA GLU A 636 -21.63 -12.95 11.85
C GLU A 636 -22.94 -12.39 12.38
N LEU A 637 -22.86 -11.30 13.11
CA LEU A 637 -24.00 -10.56 13.68
C LEU A 637 -24.01 -9.13 13.13
N GLY A 638 -25.20 -8.64 12.78
CA GLY A 638 -25.41 -7.25 12.42
C GLY A 638 -26.69 -6.73 13.07
N THR A 639 -26.64 -5.49 13.56
CA THR A 639 -27.78 -4.82 14.20
C THR A 639 -27.73 -3.33 13.96
N GLU A 640 -28.82 -2.62 14.28
CA GLU A 640 -28.99 -1.19 14.02
C GLU A 640 -28.60 -0.83 12.58
N ILE A 641 -29.03 -1.66 11.60
CA ILE A 641 -28.80 -1.37 10.19
C ILE A 641 -29.81 -0.31 9.76
N GLU A 642 -29.29 0.85 9.39
CA GLU A 642 -30.06 2.00 8.91
C GLU A 642 -29.59 2.40 7.52
N SER A 643 -30.48 2.87 6.66
CA SER A 643 -30.12 3.36 5.34
C SER A 643 -30.97 4.50 4.86
N VAL A 644 -30.30 5.56 4.39
CA VAL A 644 -30.87 6.65 3.60
C VAL A 644 -30.47 6.56 2.12
N SER A 645 -29.77 5.49 1.73
CA SER A 645 -29.37 5.24 0.34
C SER A 645 -30.61 5.04 -0.54
N PRO A 646 -30.64 5.57 -1.78
CA PRO A 646 -31.71 5.31 -2.74
C PRO A 646 -31.66 3.88 -3.32
N TYR A 647 -30.59 3.13 -3.05
CA TYR A 647 -30.37 1.79 -3.57
C TYR A 647 -30.74 0.69 -2.54
N GLU A 648 -31.05 -0.49 -3.05
CA GLU A 648 -31.28 -1.70 -2.23
C GLU A 648 -30.02 -2.05 -1.41
N VAL A 649 -30.20 -2.25 -0.11
CA VAL A 649 -29.14 -2.67 0.80
C VAL A 649 -29.28 -4.15 1.10
N ALA A 650 -28.16 -4.86 1.07
CA ALA A 650 -28.09 -6.25 1.52
C ALA A 650 -26.80 -6.50 2.28
N THR A 651 -26.83 -7.43 3.24
CA THR A 651 -25.63 -8.09 3.75
C THR A 651 -25.31 -9.27 2.85
N THR A 652 -24.11 -9.28 2.28
CA THR A 652 -23.61 -10.41 1.49
C THR A 652 -22.89 -11.37 2.42
N VAL A 653 -23.41 -12.59 2.57
CA VAL A 653 -22.79 -13.62 3.42
C VAL A 653 -21.62 -14.27 2.70
N ASN A 654 -21.80 -14.63 1.41
CA ASN A 654 -20.71 -15.16 0.58
C ASN A 654 -20.98 -14.93 -0.92
N VAL A 655 -19.91 -14.75 -1.69
CA VAL A 655 -19.90 -14.82 -3.16
C VAL A 655 -18.60 -15.49 -3.57
N CYS A 656 -18.71 -16.75 -4.02
CA CYS A 656 -17.57 -17.57 -4.38
C CYS A 656 -17.84 -18.39 -5.65
N ARG A 657 -16.85 -19.14 -6.13
CA ARG A 657 -17.04 -20.08 -7.24
C ARG A 657 -18.16 -21.06 -6.94
N ALA A 658 -19.07 -21.24 -7.88
CA ALA A 658 -20.09 -22.28 -7.78
C ALA A 658 -19.47 -23.67 -8.00
N ARG A 659 -19.69 -24.57 -7.03
CA ARG A 659 -19.23 -25.96 -7.09
C ARG A 659 -20.34 -26.90 -6.63
N GLY A 660 -20.91 -27.60 -7.58
CA GLY A 660 -22.06 -28.47 -7.29
C GLY A 660 -23.36 -27.71 -6.97
N PRO A 661 -24.39 -28.41 -6.51
CA PRO A 661 -25.70 -27.81 -6.27
C PRO A 661 -25.77 -27.03 -4.97
N VAL A 662 -26.58 -25.99 -4.97
CA VAL A 662 -27.05 -25.33 -3.75
C VAL A 662 -28.19 -26.18 -3.16
N ARG A 663 -28.15 -26.50 -1.87
CA ARG A 663 -29.19 -27.22 -1.14
C ARG A 663 -29.73 -26.32 -0.03
N THR A 664 -31.05 -26.41 0.20
CA THR A 664 -31.73 -25.59 1.22
C THR A 664 -32.59 -26.44 2.14
N ALA A 665 -32.73 -26.01 3.38
CA ALA A 665 -33.74 -26.47 4.33
C ALA A 665 -34.22 -25.26 5.14
N GLU A 666 -35.07 -25.44 6.13
CA GLU A 666 -35.56 -24.34 6.95
C GLU A 666 -34.37 -23.62 7.63
N ASN A 667 -34.22 -22.32 7.36
CA ASN A 667 -33.12 -21.47 7.86
C ASN A 667 -31.70 -22.02 7.57
N LEU A 668 -31.55 -22.85 6.54
CA LEU A 668 -30.28 -23.45 6.12
C LEU A 668 -30.09 -23.31 4.61
N VAL A 669 -28.95 -22.81 4.24
CA VAL A 669 -28.37 -22.91 2.88
C VAL A 669 -27.07 -23.70 2.99
N TRP A 670 -26.84 -24.63 2.05
CA TRP A 670 -25.62 -25.40 1.96
C TRP A 670 -25.04 -25.32 0.53
N HIS A 671 -23.76 -25.06 0.44
CA HIS A 671 -23.02 -25.04 -0.82
C HIS A 671 -21.56 -25.48 -0.59
N ASP A 672 -21.06 -26.38 -1.44
CA ASP A 672 -19.66 -26.82 -1.49
C ASP A 672 -19.05 -27.13 -0.10
N GLY A 673 -19.76 -27.91 0.74
CA GLY A 673 -19.25 -28.32 2.06
C GLY A 673 -19.27 -27.20 3.11
N ILE A 674 -20.00 -26.12 2.88
CA ILE A 674 -20.23 -25.06 3.86
C ILE A 674 -21.72 -24.94 4.14
N ALA A 675 -22.09 -25.00 5.41
CA ALA A 675 -23.47 -24.74 5.88
C ALA A 675 -23.60 -23.31 6.37
N TYR A 676 -24.67 -22.64 5.99
CA TYR A 676 -25.03 -21.28 6.38
C TYR A 676 -26.39 -21.34 7.08
N LEU A 677 -26.43 -21.04 8.39
CA LEU A 677 -27.63 -21.08 9.20
C LEU A 677 -28.04 -19.65 9.59
N GLY A 678 -29.22 -19.25 9.25
CA GLY A 678 -29.77 -17.92 9.55
C GLY A 678 -31.14 -17.72 8.91
N ALA A 679 -31.86 -16.71 9.38
CA ALA A 679 -33.12 -16.32 8.77
C ALA A 679 -32.92 -15.46 7.51
N ASN A 680 -33.90 -15.48 6.61
CA ASN A 680 -33.94 -14.62 5.43
C ASN A 680 -32.73 -14.75 4.51
N LEU A 681 -32.17 -15.97 4.37
CA LEU A 681 -31.06 -16.26 3.49
C LEU A 681 -31.54 -16.43 2.05
N HIS A 682 -31.03 -15.59 1.14
CA HIS A 682 -31.33 -15.64 -0.29
C HIS A 682 -30.12 -16.14 -1.06
N ALA A 683 -30.21 -17.38 -1.56
CA ALA A 683 -29.15 -18.00 -2.34
C ALA A 683 -29.49 -17.99 -3.83
N ARG A 684 -28.49 -17.70 -4.66
CA ARG A 684 -28.57 -17.93 -6.11
C ARG A 684 -27.25 -18.49 -6.65
N GLN A 685 -27.37 -19.25 -7.72
CA GLN A 685 -26.27 -19.69 -8.56
C GLN A 685 -26.49 -19.13 -9.94
N ALA A 686 -25.56 -18.34 -10.45
CA ALA A 686 -25.71 -17.63 -11.71
C ALA A 686 -24.37 -17.43 -12.41
N ARG A 687 -24.44 -17.18 -13.71
CA ARG A 687 -23.28 -16.79 -14.51
C ARG A 687 -23.09 -15.28 -14.42
N PHE A 688 -21.92 -14.88 -13.98
CA PHE A 688 -21.48 -13.48 -13.88
C PHE A 688 -20.45 -13.21 -14.96
N ALA A 689 -20.48 -12.00 -15.52
CA ALA A 689 -19.54 -11.54 -16.52
C ALA A 689 -18.64 -10.45 -15.95
N GLY A 690 -17.39 -10.43 -16.40
CA GLY A 690 -16.39 -9.43 -16.01
C GLY A 690 -15.37 -9.16 -17.11
N ASP A 691 -14.39 -8.31 -16.78
CA ASP A 691 -13.32 -7.92 -17.68
C ASP A 691 -12.02 -7.69 -16.88
N PRO A 692 -10.88 -8.27 -17.29
CA PRO A 692 -9.59 -8.05 -16.61
C PRO A 692 -9.20 -6.58 -16.45
N ARG A 693 -9.74 -5.68 -17.28
CA ARG A 693 -9.48 -4.23 -17.17
C ARG A 693 -9.98 -3.62 -15.87
N THR A 694 -10.93 -4.25 -15.18
CA THR A 694 -11.36 -3.82 -13.83
C THR A 694 -10.25 -3.94 -12.81
N MET A 695 -9.37 -4.94 -12.97
CA MET A 695 -8.21 -5.16 -12.10
C MET A 695 -6.93 -4.54 -12.64
N VAL A 696 -6.78 -4.47 -13.97
CA VAL A 696 -5.61 -3.90 -14.65
C VAL A 696 -6.07 -3.14 -15.89
N ARG A 697 -6.17 -1.82 -15.83
CA ARG A 697 -6.68 -0.99 -16.94
C ARG A 697 -5.96 -1.21 -18.27
N ALA A 698 -4.65 -1.49 -18.22
CA ALA A 698 -3.82 -1.78 -19.40
C ALA A 698 -3.99 -3.21 -19.93
N ALA A 699 -4.80 -4.06 -19.28
CA ALA A 699 -5.07 -5.40 -19.78
C ALA A 699 -5.82 -5.35 -21.13
N LYS A 700 -5.64 -6.40 -21.94
CA LYS A 700 -6.44 -6.54 -23.17
C LYS A 700 -7.92 -6.73 -22.80
N PRO A 701 -8.86 -6.10 -23.52
CA PRO A 701 -10.28 -6.35 -23.31
C PRO A 701 -10.60 -7.82 -23.55
N GLN A 702 -11.24 -8.44 -22.58
CA GLN A 702 -11.63 -9.84 -22.66
C GLN A 702 -12.90 -10.04 -21.84
N LYS A 703 -13.94 -10.61 -22.44
CA LYS A 703 -15.12 -11.07 -21.68
C LYS A 703 -14.72 -12.32 -20.90
N VAL A 704 -14.82 -12.25 -19.57
CA VAL A 704 -14.65 -13.38 -18.67
C VAL A 704 -16.04 -13.73 -18.11
N GLU A 705 -16.40 -14.99 -18.10
CA GLU A 705 -17.66 -15.46 -17.51
C GLU A 705 -17.35 -16.55 -16.49
N MET A 706 -17.99 -16.48 -15.33
CA MET A 706 -17.83 -17.45 -14.26
C MET A 706 -19.17 -17.73 -13.60
N GLU A 707 -19.43 -18.99 -13.29
CA GLU A 707 -20.58 -19.37 -12.48
C GLU A 707 -20.24 -19.18 -11.00
N LEU A 708 -21.01 -18.31 -10.32
CA LEU A 708 -20.82 -17.98 -8.91
C LEU A 708 -22.05 -18.40 -8.09
N PHE A 709 -21.77 -18.83 -6.87
CA PHE A 709 -22.73 -18.92 -5.78
C PHE A 709 -22.75 -17.58 -5.05
N GLU A 710 -23.90 -16.99 -4.85
CA GLU A 710 -24.12 -15.78 -4.08
C GLU A 710 -25.17 -16.05 -2.99
N LEU A 711 -24.85 -15.61 -1.75
CA LEU A 711 -25.75 -15.73 -0.59
C LEU A 711 -25.87 -14.37 0.07
N THR A 712 -27.09 -13.86 0.20
CA THR A 712 -27.37 -12.55 0.80
C THR A 712 -28.48 -12.60 1.83
N VAL A 713 -28.48 -11.61 2.74
CA VAL A 713 -29.61 -11.23 3.58
C VAL A 713 -30.08 -9.85 3.08
N PRO A 714 -31.20 -9.76 2.34
CA PRO A 714 -31.72 -8.48 1.84
C PRO A 714 -32.33 -7.67 2.98
N HIS A 715 -32.06 -6.37 2.99
CA HIS A 715 -32.64 -5.41 3.94
C HIS A 715 -33.61 -4.41 3.28
N GLY A 716 -33.51 -4.23 1.94
CA GLY A 716 -34.38 -3.31 1.19
C GLY A 716 -33.87 -1.87 1.18
N LYS A 717 -34.78 -0.92 1.03
CA LYS A 717 -34.54 0.52 1.01
C LYS A 717 -35.15 1.21 2.24
N GLY A 718 -34.56 2.34 2.67
CA GLY A 718 -35.11 3.15 3.77
C GLY A 718 -35.17 2.43 5.09
N ILE A 719 -34.21 1.57 5.38
CA ILE A 719 -34.14 0.72 6.57
C ILE A 719 -33.94 1.64 7.79
N LYS A 720 -34.67 1.38 8.88
CA LYS A 720 -34.54 2.11 10.13
C LYS A 720 -33.94 1.28 11.27
N ASN A 721 -34.12 -0.04 11.25
CA ASN A 721 -33.60 -0.95 12.27
C ASN A 721 -33.53 -2.38 11.70
N GLY A 722 -32.62 -2.62 10.77
CA GLY A 722 -32.36 -3.95 10.23
C GLY A 722 -31.40 -4.74 11.12
N GLU A 723 -31.47 -6.05 11.03
CA GLU A 723 -30.58 -6.99 11.72
C GLU A 723 -30.33 -8.24 10.90
N TYR A 724 -29.26 -8.96 11.22
CA TYR A 724 -29.02 -10.33 10.72
C TYR A 724 -28.15 -11.10 11.72
N ALA A 725 -28.27 -12.42 11.64
CA ALA A 725 -27.44 -13.34 12.40
C ALA A 725 -27.22 -14.61 11.59
N VAL A 726 -25.98 -14.90 11.24
CA VAL A 726 -25.62 -16.06 10.40
C VAL A 726 -24.48 -16.82 11.06
N MET A 727 -24.69 -18.13 11.24
CA MET A 727 -23.64 -19.07 11.65
C MET A 727 -23.18 -19.84 10.41
N ILE A 728 -21.88 -19.81 10.11
CA ILE A 728 -21.25 -20.43 8.97
C ILE A 728 -20.38 -21.58 9.47
N VAL A 729 -20.65 -22.80 8.98
CA VAL A 729 -19.99 -24.02 9.45
C VAL A 729 -19.29 -24.71 8.26
N PRO A 730 -17.99 -24.41 8.04
CA PRO A 730 -17.23 -25.06 6.97
C PRO A 730 -16.92 -26.53 7.30
N GLY A 731 -16.93 -27.38 6.25
CA GLY A 731 -16.66 -28.81 6.37
C GLY A 731 -17.87 -29.65 6.83
N ALA A 732 -19.06 -29.06 6.91
CA ALA A 732 -20.30 -29.81 7.20
C ALA A 732 -20.90 -30.40 5.91
N ASP A 733 -21.27 -31.68 5.94
CA ASP A 733 -22.16 -32.26 4.93
C ASP A 733 -23.61 -31.79 5.15
N PHE A 734 -24.46 -31.90 4.12
CA PHE A 734 -25.82 -31.36 4.17
C PHE A 734 -26.72 -32.06 5.22
N GLU A 735 -26.58 -33.36 5.40
CA GLU A 735 -27.42 -34.12 6.33
C GLU A 735 -27.03 -33.80 7.79
N SER A 736 -25.74 -33.63 8.07
CA SER A 736 -25.27 -33.17 9.37
C SER A 736 -25.66 -31.71 9.61
N ALA A 737 -25.60 -30.85 8.57
CA ALA A 737 -25.98 -29.45 8.67
C ALA A 737 -27.44 -29.22 9.07
N LYS A 738 -28.38 -30.10 8.64
CA LYS A 738 -29.79 -30.04 9.05
C LYS A 738 -30.04 -30.23 10.55
N LYS A 739 -29.08 -30.81 11.25
CA LYS A 739 -29.12 -31.02 12.71
C LYS A 739 -28.52 -29.86 13.51
N LEU A 740 -27.80 -28.99 12.86
CA LEU A 740 -27.21 -27.82 13.52
C LEU A 740 -28.31 -26.88 14.01
N ARG A 741 -28.03 -26.16 15.08
CA ARG A 741 -28.88 -25.11 15.62
C ARG A 741 -28.08 -23.83 15.77
N ASN A 742 -28.72 -22.70 15.52
CA ASN A 742 -28.14 -21.38 15.73
C ASN A 742 -28.42 -20.88 17.15
N ASP A 743 -28.18 -21.74 18.15
CA ASP A 743 -28.42 -21.49 19.57
C ASP A 743 -27.20 -20.93 20.32
N ARG A 744 -26.10 -20.72 19.60
CA ARG A 744 -24.88 -20.09 20.15
C ARG A 744 -25.04 -18.58 20.36
N ILE A 745 -25.98 -17.92 19.70
CA ILE A 745 -26.20 -16.47 19.81
C ILE A 745 -26.88 -16.15 21.13
N LEU A 746 -26.19 -15.37 21.98
CA LEU A 746 -26.68 -14.94 23.29
C LEU A 746 -27.36 -13.58 23.25
N ALA A 747 -26.87 -12.68 22.37
CA ALA A 747 -27.41 -11.33 22.16
C ALA A 747 -27.04 -10.81 20.78
N ASN A 748 -27.97 -10.05 20.16
CA ASN A 748 -27.71 -9.26 18.97
C ASN A 748 -28.51 -7.95 19.06
N SER A 749 -27.96 -6.96 19.78
CA SER A 749 -28.61 -5.67 20.01
C SER A 749 -27.61 -4.52 19.87
N GLY A 750 -28.13 -3.29 19.77
CA GLY A 750 -27.29 -2.08 19.73
C GLY A 750 -26.41 -1.86 20.95
N ASP A 751 -26.66 -2.53 22.08
CA ASP A 751 -25.87 -2.43 23.31
C ASP A 751 -24.83 -3.55 23.40
N VAL A 752 -25.22 -4.78 23.04
CA VAL A 752 -24.35 -5.95 23.14
C VAL A 752 -24.61 -6.95 22.02
N GLN A 753 -23.53 -7.48 21.42
CA GLN A 753 -23.53 -8.62 20.52
C GLN A 753 -22.67 -9.73 21.13
N ALA A 754 -23.24 -10.94 21.31
CA ALA A 754 -22.52 -11.98 22.02
C ALA A 754 -22.91 -13.38 21.55
N VAL A 755 -21.92 -14.27 21.58
CA VAL A 755 -22.07 -15.69 21.24
C VAL A 755 -21.41 -16.58 22.29
N ARG A 756 -21.89 -17.83 22.39
CA ARG A 756 -21.21 -18.88 23.15
C ARG A 756 -20.42 -19.76 22.17
N PHE A 757 -19.13 -19.82 22.31
CA PHE A 757 -18.25 -20.71 21.57
C PHE A 757 -18.44 -22.17 21.97
N ALA A 758 -17.95 -23.09 21.16
CA ALA A 758 -18.09 -24.53 21.36
C ALA A 758 -17.46 -25.02 22.69
N ASP A 759 -16.40 -24.36 23.17
CA ASP A 759 -15.73 -24.66 24.44
C ASP A 759 -16.42 -24.03 25.68
N GLY A 760 -17.54 -23.31 25.48
CA GLY A 760 -18.25 -22.60 26.53
C GLY A 760 -17.77 -21.17 26.81
N THR A 761 -16.67 -20.72 26.22
CA THR A 761 -16.22 -19.32 26.25
C THR A 761 -17.29 -18.41 25.65
N ILE A 762 -17.49 -17.22 26.20
CA ILE A 762 -18.40 -16.21 25.65
C ILE A 762 -17.55 -15.17 24.89
N GLY A 763 -17.78 -15.04 23.59
CA GLY A 763 -17.33 -13.89 22.81
C GLY A 763 -18.36 -12.78 22.92
N ALA A 764 -17.94 -11.57 23.27
CA ALA A 764 -18.86 -10.46 23.44
C ALA A 764 -18.29 -9.12 22.95
N VAL A 765 -19.13 -8.35 22.30
CA VAL A 765 -18.90 -6.95 21.94
C VAL A 765 -19.88 -6.09 22.70
N PHE A 766 -19.39 -5.23 23.58
CA PHE A 766 -20.19 -4.25 24.28
C PHE A 766 -20.02 -2.90 23.58
N HIS A 767 -21.10 -2.36 23.04
CA HIS A 767 -21.11 -1.02 22.42
C HIS A 767 -21.30 0.08 23.48
N LYS A 768 -21.73 -0.30 24.68
CA LYS A 768 -21.92 0.57 25.84
C LYS A 768 -21.51 -0.19 27.13
N PRO A 769 -21.23 0.52 28.24
CA PRO A 769 -21.13 -0.12 29.55
C PRO A 769 -22.36 -0.99 29.83
N GLY A 770 -22.16 -2.19 30.40
CA GLY A 770 -23.31 -3.07 30.58
C GLY A 770 -22.99 -4.40 31.25
N ARG A 771 -23.97 -5.32 31.21
CA ARG A 771 -23.91 -6.65 31.79
C ARG A 771 -24.36 -7.72 30.81
N LEU A 772 -23.69 -8.85 30.85
CA LEU A 772 -24.12 -10.08 30.16
C LEU A 772 -23.96 -11.26 31.12
N GLY A 773 -25.07 -11.81 31.62
CA GLY A 773 -25.03 -12.82 32.70
C GLY A 773 -24.31 -12.32 33.95
N GLY A 774 -23.25 -13.00 34.37
CA GLY A 774 -22.41 -12.62 35.52
C GLY A 774 -21.27 -11.65 35.18
N PHE A 775 -21.06 -11.29 33.91
CA PHE A 775 -20.01 -10.37 33.50
C PHE A 775 -20.52 -8.93 33.42
N VAL A 776 -19.73 -7.99 33.96
CA VAL A 776 -20.03 -6.55 33.98
C VAL A 776 -18.81 -5.76 33.51
N THR A 777 -19.02 -4.79 32.61
CA THR A 777 -18.00 -3.83 32.17
C THR A 777 -18.50 -2.40 32.32
N ASP A 778 -17.62 -1.49 32.76
CA ASP A 778 -17.89 -0.04 32.85
C ASP A 778 -17.61 0.69 31.51
N SER A 779 -17.07 -0.02 30.54
CA SER A 779 -16.61 0.56 29.27
C SER A 779 -17.04 -0.29 28.06
N PRO A 780 -17.27 0.32 26.88
CA PRO A 780 -17.35 -0.44 25.63
C PRO A 780 -16.07 -1.26 25.41
N GLY A 781 -16.18 -2.41 24.71
CA GLY A 781 -15.03 -3.26 24.47
C GLY A 781 -15.35 -4.56 23.76
N VAL A 782 -14.31 -5.30 23.38
CA VAL A 782 -14.43 -6.66 22.82
C VAL A 782 -13.79 -7.64 23.80
N PHE A 783 -14.48 -8.74 24.08
CA PHE A 783 -14.12 -9.66 25.17
C PHE A 783 -14.23 -11.13 24.75
N LEU A 784 -13.29 -11.96 25.26
CA LEU A 784 -13.45 -13.41 25.39
C LEU A 784 -13.53 -13.71 26.90
N ILE A 785 -14.69 -14.18 27.36
CA ILE A 785 -15.02 -14.32 28.75
C ILE A 785 -15.02 -15.80 29.14
N ARG A 786 -14.12 -16.18 30.03
CA ARG A 786 -14.05 -17.50 30.68
C ARG A 786 -14.30 -17.37 32.20
N LYS A 787 -14.48 -18.48 32.86
CA LYS A 787 -14.71 -18.49 34.31
C LYS A 787 -13.52 -17.93 35.10
N ASP A 788 -12.32 -18.22 34.65
CA ASP A 788 -11.04 -17.91 35.31
C ASP A 788 -10.31 -16.71 34.73
N ALA A 789 -10.62 -16.33 33.52
CA ALA A 789 -9.93 -15.22 32.83
C ALA A 789 -10.79 -14.52 31.78
N VAL A 790 -10.50 -13.25 31.54
CA VAL A 790 -11.07 -12.45 30.46
C VAL A 790 -9.95 -11.93 29.57
N HIS A 791 -10.07 -12.14 28.24
CA HIS A 791 -9.28 -11.41 27.29
C HIS A 791 -10.08 -10.19 26.84
N ALA A 792 -9.48 -9.01 26.88
CA ALA A 792 -10.14 -7.74 26.63
C ALA A 792 -9.34 -6.86 25.67
N ALA A 793 -10.04 -6.08 24.86
CA ALA A 793 -9.44 -5.05 24.01
C ALA A 793 -10.36 -3.84 23.88
N ASP A 794 -9.75 -2.65 23.72
CA ASP A 794 -10.45 -1.41 23.38
C ASP A 794 -10.47 -1.22 21.87
N PRO A 795 -11.64 -1.31 21.19
CA PRO A 795 -11.74 -1.06 19.75
C PRO A 795 -11.41 0.37 19.33
N THR A 796 -11.50 1.34 20.25
CA THR A 796 -11.21 2.75 19.96
C THR A 796 -9.73 3.08 20.07
N GLN A 797 -8.94 2.23 20.76
CA GLN A 797 -7.53 2.43 21.08
C GLN A 797 -7.23 3.70 21.91
N LYS A 798 -8.22 4.22 22.64
CA LYS A 798 -8.14 5.47 23.40
C LYS A 798 -8.18 5.29 24.91
N LEU A 799 -8.78 4.19 25.39
CA LEU A 799 -8.93 3.94 26.82
C LEU A 799 -7.58 3.57 27.44
N LYS A 800 -7.30 4.16 28.59
CA LYS A 800 -6.12 3.81 29.41
C LYS A 800 -6.38 2.63 30.33
N GLN A 801 -7.64 2.50 30.76
CA GLN A 801 -8.10 1.44 31.66
C GLN A 801 -9.59 1.15 31.45
N MET A 802 -10.04 0.00 31.91
CA MET A 802 -11.46 -0.38 32.01
C MET A 802 -11.66 -1.19 33.29
N THR A 803 -12.91 -1.26 33.78
CA THR A 803 -13.27 -2.05 34.95
C THR A 803 -14.11 -3.26 34.55
N LEU A 804 -13.62 -4.46 34.86
CA LEU A 804 -14.24 -5.74 34.56
C LEU A 804 -14.61 -6.45 35.87
N ASN A 805 -15.91 -6.68 36.15
CA ASN A 805 -16.42 -7.25 37.40
C ASN A 805 -15.84 -6.57 38.67
N GLY A 806 -15.68 -5.24 38.62
CA GLY A 806 -15.11 -4.46 39.73
C GLY A 806 -13.59 -4.40 39.81
N LYS A 807 -12.87 -5.12 38.92
CA LYS A 807 -11.40 -5.10 38.79
C LYS A 807 -10.96 -4.12 37.75
N THR A 808 -10.15 -3.12 38.09
CA THR A 808 -9.55 -2.18 37.11
C THR A 808 -8.40 -2.84 36.38
N VAL A 809 -8.41 -2.70 35.08
CA VAL A 809 -7.45 -3.27 34.12
C VAL A 809 -6.80 -2.14 33.32
N ASN A 810 -5.47 -2.07 33.35
CA ASN A 810 -4.73 -1.15 32.49
C ASN A 810 -4.67 -1.69 31.04
N LEU A 811 -4.95 -0.85 30.08
CA LEU A 811 -4.88 -1.19 28.66
C LEU A 811 -3.56 -0.75 28.05
N PRO A 812 -3.06 -1.47 27.03
CA PRO A 812 -1.85 -1.11 26.32
C PRO A 812 -1.99 0.26 25.68
N GLN A 813 -0.94 1.05 25.77
CA GLN A 813 -0.89 2.41 25.25
C GLN A 813 0.13 2.51 24.10
N GLY A 814 0.09 3.63 23.39
CA GLY A 814 0.98 3.90 22.27
C GLY A 814 0.29 3.64 20.94
N THR A 815 -0.27 4.70 20.36
CA THR A 815 -0.88 4.65 19.02
C THR A 815 0.10 4.07 18.02
N GLY A 816 -0.37 3.06 17.24
CA GLY A 816 0.43 2.38 16.24
C GLY A 816 1.46 1.39 16.78
N THR A 817 1.46 1.12 18.07
CA THR A 817 2.29 0.07 18.70
C THR A 817 1.42 -0.98 19.34
N LEU A 818 1.04 -0.83 20.61
CA LEU A 818 0.32 -1.82 21.41
C LEU A 818 -1.15 -1.46 21.68
N ALA A 819 -1.57 -0.20 21.49
CA ALA A 819 -2.96 0.19 21.67
C ALA A 819 -3.89 -0.65 20.77
N GLY A 820 -4.96 -1.20 21.34
CA GLY A 820 -5.87 -2.12 20.65
C GLY A 820 -5.44 -3.59 20.65
N SER A 821 -4.27 -3.91 21.22
CA SER A 821 -3.89 -5.30 21.45
C SER A 821 -4.69 -5.93 22.61
N THR A 822 -4.76 -7.24 22.63
CA THR A 822 -5.46 -8.02 23.66
C THR A 822 -4.69 -8.03 24.96
N VAL A 823 -5.40 -7.77 26.07
CA VAL A 823 -4.91 -8.04 27.44
C VAL A 823 -5.63 -9.24 28.04
N ARG A 824 -4.90 -10.08 28.78
CA ARG A 824 -5.46 -11.18 29.56
C ARG A 824 -5.56 -10.76 31.04
N VAL A 825 -6.71 -10.98 31.62
CA VAL A 825 -7.03 -10.60 33.03
C VAL A 825 -7.52 -11.81 33.77
N GLU A 826 -6.81 -12.22 34.81
CA GLU A 826 -7.27 -13.28 35.72
C GLU A 826 -8.47 -12.81 36.55
N MET A 827 -9.51 -13.62 36.64
CA MET A 827 -10.79 -13.32 37.32
C MET A 827 -10.95 -14.20 38.59
N HIS A 828 -10.06 -14.03 39.55
CA HIS A 828 -10.16 -14.73 40.85
C HIS A 828 -11.02 -13.96 41.83
#